data_35849ade1ac3561a135d0e44d989bcd2
#
_entry.id   35849ade1ac3561a135d0e44d989bcd2
#
_cell.length_a   1.000
_cell.length_b   1.000
_cell.length_c   1.000
_cell.angle_alpha   90.00
_cell.angle_beta   90.00
_cell.angle_gamma   90.00
#
_symmetry.space_group_name_H-M   'P 1'
#
loop_
_entity.id
_entity.type
_entity.pdbx_description
1 polymer ?
#
loop_
_entity_poly.entity_id
_entity_poly.type
_entity_poly.pdbx_seq_one_letter_code
_entity_poly.pdbx_strand_id
1 'polypeptide(L)'
;MSKNYGCFNDELGSFTLTEFPKVGNYEYIYKNGEILVKMDQYGVQTCQINPPVGVVLVKRERREVALPIRVYFSFNGKIYHNFDGFSAKNIEISFTPEKATYVLNFGEISVKTELLTPVKGMRFIMRLTLINNTDKEMDVSVLSVVYPYVNELMMAPWDKPEWYTNTKFDKGNNVFLTTRYSVAGKKEERRYFSSVSDLAAQDYELSSERLTEATNNFCYIPEKFSGLTEKELYAFEQCMASISFLKLAGNSSCSFTNVFATAVTEESIAESVEESKTYFSQEKLIAEEKALSEKYEKLFAVRTVNTPDKTFNRFINGFLPLELDWVSALDRGWPTGMRGVRDASNDFQGFLAYDIEQCRGIIENIFSKQRSDGWYPRQVPFGASDKFDLRQFVDSACFFTEFVYDYLAYSHDYTVLEKEYGYYDSDSKENGLTHLIKGMEYLLSPENTGEHGLTKSRGGDWLDCLNSAGLKGRGETVMVSCQLVMCLKYLAEILEKLGKTGGDKYLAYAEKLKSTINEVSYNKEGFYNGVFTDGGNWIFSDNDPDGEKRVYAPTNSYAIISGVAEGKEQEVINHLETLETDKGYQLFSVPFGKKYMEGIGKMGTGDFQPYFAENASVYNHGSQFFYARALAEVGDYEKLYKVLNFAMPFNEENHKERDICAAPYAITNCYHLVPSFRGRAGFSFLTGSVAMLERAVYNWMFGVRFTLDGLYVKPCLPKEYANSEITFQYLGENLKIKFKSYGNKAVAASVNGKAVEVQNGVLKLNKNVAKGDVTVVLDLSF
;
A
#
# COMPACT_ATOMS: atom_id res chain seq x y z
N MET A 1 -28.26 2.88 -16.64
CA MET A 1 -26.79 2.88 -16.80
C MET A 1 -26.21 3.69 -15.66
N SER A 2 -25.43 3.09 -14.77
CA SER A 2 -24.67 3.88 -13.78
C SER A 2 -23.63 4.68 -14.56
N LYS A 3 -23.71 6.00 -14.54
CA LYS A 3 -22.66 6.85 -15.07
C LYS A 3 -21.48 6.75 -14.11
N ASN A 4 -20.31 6.35 -14.60
CA ASN A 4 -19.08 6.42 -13.83
C ASN A 4 -18.71 7.89 -13.61
N TYR A 5 -18.07 8.18 -12.47
CA TYR A 5 -17.60 9.56 -12.19
C TYR A 5 -16.46 9.99 -13.09
N GLY A 6 -15.72 9.03 -13.66
CA GLY A 6 -14.56 9.28 -14.51
C GLY A 6 -14.16 8.10 -15.37
N CYS A 7 -13.00 8.21 -15.99
CA CYS A 7 -12.44 7.18 -16.88
C CYS A 7 -10.91 7.11 -16.79
N PHE A 8 -10.38 5.93 -17.12
CA PHE A 8 -8.95 5.73 -17.34
C PHE A 8 -8.53 6.46 -18.63
N ASN A 9 -7.44 7.20 -18.56
CA ASN A 9 -6.85 7.87 -19.72
C ASN A 9 -6.01 6.90 -20.56
N ASP A 10 -5.57 7.33 -21.74
CA ASP A 10 -4.66 6.53 -22.57
C ASP A 10 -3.25 6.45 -21.99
N GLU A 11 -2.84 7.43 -21.21
CA GLU A 11 -1.57 7.44 -20.49
C GLU A 11 -1.61 6.49 -19.28
N LEU A 12 -0.52 5.74 -19.06
CA LEU A 12 -0.40 4.79 -17.97
C LEU A 12 -0.50 5.50 -16.60
N GLY A 13 -1.21 4.87 -15.67
CA GLY A 13 -1.38 5.41 -14.32
C GLY A 13 -2.25 6.66 -14.22
N SER A 14 -3.03 7.00 -15.25
CA SER A 14 -3.78 8.23 -15.33
C SER A 14 -5.30 8.01 -15.31
N PHE A 15 -6.01 8.86 -14.56
CA PHE A 15 -7.46 8.81 -14.39
C PHE A 15 -8.06 10.22 -14.35
N THR A 16 -9.20 10.43 -15.02
CA THR A 16 -9.87 11.73 -15.06
C THR A 16 -11.31 11.63 -14.59
N LEU A 17 -11.68 12.47 -13.63
CA LEU A 17 -13.05 12.69 -13.16
C LEU A 17 -13.71 13.79 -14.01
N THR A 18 -14.90 13.50 -14.52
CA THR A 18 -15.76 14.45 -15.27
C THR A 18 -17.08 14.76 -14.54
N GLU A 19 -17.37 14.00 -13.47
CA GLU A 19 -18.46 14.25 -12.54
C GLU A 19 -17.88 14.23 -11.11
N PHE A 20 -18.27 15.19 -10.25
CA PHE A 20 -17.73 15.28 -8.90
C PHE A 20 -18.32 14.15 -8.04
N PRO A 21 -17.51 13.24 -7.46
CA PRO A 21 -17.99 12.14 -6.66
C PRO A 21 -18.67 12.64 -5.39
N LYS A 22 -19.89 12.17 -5.13
CA LYS A 22 -20.66 12.51 -3.91
C LYS A 22 -20.24 11.65 -2.72
N VAL A 23 -19.66 10.48 -2.99
CA VAL A 23 -19.21 9.50 -1.98
C VAL A 23 -17.89 8.88 -2.44
N GLY A 24 -17.09 8.47 -1.46
CA GLY A 24 -15.78 7.87 -1.72
C GLY A 24 -14.68 8.90 -1.97
N ASN A 25 -13.46 8.42 -1.89
CA ASN A 25 -12.26 9.20 -2.11
C ASN A 25 -11.48 8.62 -3.28
N TYR A 26 -11.12 9.49 -4.23
CA TYR A 26 -10.26 9.15 -5.37
C TYR A 26 -8.83 9.52 -5.02
N GLU A 27 -8.27 8.73 -4.09
CA GLU A 27 -6.94 9.00 -3.54
C GLU A 27 -5.84 8.74 -4.55
N TYR A 28 -4.89 9.66 -4.63
CA TYR A 28 -3.69 9.55 -5.44
C TYR A 28 -2.48 10.07 -4.63
N ILE A 29 -1.30 9.46 -4.79
CA ILE A 29 -0.14 9.76 -3.97
C ILE A 29 1.02 10.24 -4.83
N TYR A 30 1.58 11.39 -4.46
CA TYR A 30 2.78 11.97 -5.08
C TYR A 30 3.93 11.91 -4.07
N LYS A 31 5.06 11.34 -4.49
CA LYS A 31 6.21 11.17 -3.59
C LYS A 31 7.55 11.18 -4.32
N ASN A 32 8.61 11.47 -3.57
CA ASN A 32 9.98 11.44 -4.09
C ASN A 32 11.00 10.80 -3.13
N GLY A 33 10.58 10.07 -2.11
CA GLY A 33 11.45 9.48 -1.09
C GLY A 33 11.73 10.38 0.12
N GLU A 34 11.62 11.70 -0.03
CA GLU A 34 11.80 12.69 1.06
C GLU A 34 10.47 13.23 1.57
N ILE A 35 9.48 13.33 0.69
CA ILE A 35 8.13 13.84 0.98
C ILE A 35 7.08 12.95 0.31
N LEU A 36 5.92 12.86 0.95
CA LEU A 36 4.73 12.17 0.44
C LEU A 36 3.53 13.09 0.59
N VAL A 37 2.79 13.29 -0.51
CA VAL A 37 1.56 14.10 -0.56
C VAL A 37 0.42 13.23 -1.04
N LYS A 38 -0.59 13.05 -0.19
CA LYS A 38 -1.83 12.33 -0.51
C LYS A 38 -2.90 13.33 -0.90
N MET A 39 -3.51 13.11 -2.05
CA MET A 39 -4.55 13.95 -2.62
C MET A 39 -5.79 13.14 -2.97
N ASP A 40 -6.91 13.81 -3.11
CA ASP A 40 -8.13 13.28 -3.71
C ASP A 40 -8.88 14.39 -4.48
N GLN A 41 -10.13 14.14 -4.87
CA GLN A 41 -10.96 15.14 -5.55
C GLN A 41 -11.20 16.42 -4.75
N TYR A 42 -10.94 16.42 -3.45
CA TYR A 42 -11.08 17.59 -2.58
C TYR A 42 -9.77 18.36 -2.41
N GLY A 43 -8.67 17.91 -3.02
CA GLY A 43 -7.33 18.50 -2.91
C GLY A 43 -6.40 17.75 -1.97
N VAL A 44 -5.47 18.47 -1.35
CA VAL A 44 -4.46 17.88 -0.45
C VAL A 44 -5.12 17.36 0.83
N GLN A 45 -4.90 16.07 1.12
CA GLN A 45 -5.38 15.41 2.34
C GLN A 45 -4.32 15.40 3.43
N THR A 46 -3.11 14.98 3.08
CA THR A 46 -1.96 14.97 3.98
C THR A 46 -0.69 15.26 3.21
N CYS A 47 0.28 15.85 3.90
CA CYS A 47 1.65 15.95 3.43
C CYS A 47 2.56 15.58 4.60
N GLN A 48 3.54 14.69 4.37
CA GLN A 48 4.49 14.26 5.37
C GLN A 48 5.91 14.16 4.82
N ILE A 49 6.89 14.33 5.71
CA ILE A 49 8.32 14.13 5.42
C ILE A 49 8.81 12.81 6.01
N ASN A 50 9.90 12.30 5.44
CA ASN A 50 10.53 11.04 5.86
C ASN A 50 9.55 9.85 5.88
N PRO A 51 8.82 9.57 4.79
CA PRO A 51 7.97 8.38 4.74
C PRO A 51 8.83 7.08 4.89
N PRO A 52 8.24 5.98 5.40
CA PRO A 52 6.83 5.79 5.75
C PRO A 52 6.44 6.42 7.09
N VAL A 53 7.39 6.76 7.93
CA VAL A 53 7.15 7.33 9.26
C VAL A 53 7.90 8.64 9.40
N GLY A 54 7.20 9.70 9.70
CA GLY A 54 7.81 11.01 9.84
C GLY A 54 6.84 12.06 10.35
N VAL A 55 7.18 13.33 10.12
CA VAL A 55 6.37 14.46 10.55
C VAL A 55 5.34 14.82 9.50
N VAL A 56 4.09 14.89 9.91
CA VAL A 56 2.98 15.38 9.08
C VAL A 56 2.99 16.91 9.12
N LEU A 57 3.07 17.53 7.95
CA LEU A 57 3.14 18.98 7.79
C LEU A 57 1.76 19.61 7.75
N VAL A 58 0.85 18.96 7.02
CA VAL A 58 -0.57 19.32 6.94
C VAL A 58 -1.40 18.04 6.95
N LYS A 59 -2.59 18.09 7.54
CA LYS A 59 -3.46 16.95 7.73
C LYS A 59 -4.92 17.38 7.73
N ARG A 60 -5.76 16.67 6.99
CA ARG A 60 -7.21 16.81 7.11
C ARG A 60 -7.67 16.13 8.40
N GLU A 61 -8.22 16.91 9.30
CA GLU A 61 -8.88 16.38 10.49
C GLU A 61 -10.25 15.81 10.15
N ARG A 62 -10.58 14.65 10.72
CA ARG A 62 -11.88 13.99 10.45
C ARG A 62 -13.07 14.82 10.94
N ARG A 63 -12.87 15.72 11.89
CA ARG A 63 -13.91 16.54 12.52
C ARG A 63 -14.02 17.93 11.92
N GLU A 64 -13.02 18.36 11.16
CA GLU A 64 -13.00 19.67 10.52
C GLU A 64 -13.43 19.55 9.06
N VAL A 65 -14.33 20.41 8.66
CA VAL A 65 -14.79 20.51 7.27
C VAL A 65 -13.71 21.15 6.39
N ALA A 66 -12.76 21.87 7.00
CA ALA A 66 -11.70 22.56 6.31
C ALA A 66 -10.61 21.61 5.83
N LEU A 67 -10.27 21.67 4.54
CA LEU A 67 -9.06 21.07 4.00
C LEU A 67 -7.85 21.89 4.44
N PRO A 68 -6.67 21.26 4.60
CA PRO A 68 -5.49 21.92 5.14
C PRO A 68 -4.93 23.02 4.25
N ILE A 69 -5.23 23.00 2.95
CA ILE A 69 -4.76 23.99 1.97
C ILE A 69 -5.91 24.35 1.05
N ARG A 70 -6.24 25.66 0.99
CA ARG A 70 -7.25 26.20 0.07
C ARG A 70 -6.88 27.60 -0.41
N VAL A 71 -7.32 27.91 -1.61
CA VAL A 71 -7.31 29.27 -2.15
C VAL A 71 -8.74 29.64 -2.50
N TYR A 72 -9.30 30.55 -1.71
CA TYR A 72 -10.60 31.16 -1.99
C TYR A 72 -10.43 32.35 -2.92
N PHE A 73 -11.42 32.56 -3.77
CA PHE A 73 -11.48 33.74 -4.63
C PHE A 73 -12.90 34.28 -4.70
N SER A 74 -13.02 35.60 -4.65
CA SER A 74 -14.30 36.29 -4.64
C SER A 74 -14.35 37.32 -5.76
N PHE A 75 -15.49 37.32 -6.47
CA PHE A 75 -15.82 38.30 -7.48
C PHE A 75 -17.34 38.51 -7.51
N ASN A 76 -17.81 39.74 -7.81
CA ASN A 76 -19.25 40.06 -7.88
C ASN A 76 -20.05 39.55 -6.66
N GLY A 77 -19.47 39.57 -5.44
CA GLY A 77 -20.09 39.14 -4.22
C GLY A 77 -20.27 37.61 -4.05
N LYS A 78 -19.71 36.82 -4.98
CA LYS A 78 -19.68 35.35 -4.87
C LYS A 78 -18.29 34.89 -4.46
N ILE A 79 -18.22 33.85 -3.64
CA ILE A 79 -16.97 33.23 -3.23
C ILE A 79 -16.93 31.76 -3.64
N TYR A 80 -15.78 31.32 -4.08
CA TYR A 80 -15.47 29.94 -4.45
C TYR A 80 -14.08 29.58 -3.95
N HIS A 81 -13.69 28.30 -4.04
CA HIS A 81 -12.31 27.90 -3.82
C HIS A 81 -11.82 26.92 -4.88
N ASN A 82 -10.51 26.76 -4.95
CA ASN A 82 -9.82 25.99 -6.00
C ASN A 82 -10.10 24.48 -6.02
N PHE A 83 -10.82 23.93 -5.04
CA PHE A 83 -11.27 22.55 -5.01
C PHE A 83 -12.80 22.42 -4.84
N ASP A 84 -13.55 23.48 -5.13
CA ASP A 84 -15.02 23.50 -4.95
C ASP A 84 -15.75 22.84 -6.12
N GLY A 85 -15.56 21.52 -6.25
CA GLY A 85 -16.24 20.75 -7.30
C GLY A 85 -17.77 20.66 -7.14
N PHE A 86 -18.31 20.94 -5.94
CA PHE A 86 -19.75 20.95 -5.72
C PHE A 86 -20.43 22.20 -6.32
N SER A 87 -19.76 23.36 -6.26
CA SER A 87 -20.28 24.62 -6.79
C SER A 87 -19.96 24.83 -8.28
N ALA A 88 -19.02 24.07 -8.82
CA ALA A 88 -18.63 24.18 -10.21
C ALA A 88 -19.74 23.67 -11.17
N LYS A 89 -19.94 24.39 -12.28
CA LYS A 89 -20.86 24.00 -13.36
C LYS A 89 -20.32 22.82 -14.17
N ASN A 90 -19.00 22.81 -14.40
CA ASN A 90 -18.27 21.74 -15.05
C ASN A 90 -16.96 21.51 -14.31
N ILE A 91 -16.55 20.27 -14.26
CA ILE A 91 -15.28 19.84 -13.68
C ILE A 91 -14.51 18.95 -14.64
N GLU A 92 -13.18 19.04 -14.55
CA GLU A 92 -12.25 18.05 -15.04
C GLU A 92 -11.13 17.93 -14.01
N ILE A 93 -11.04 16.77 -13.34
CA ILE A 93 -10.00 16.52 -12.34
C ILE A 93 -9.18 15.34 -12.82
N SER A 94 -7.94 15.59 -13.20
CA SER A 94 -7.03 14.57 -13.72
C SER A 94 -5.92 14.27 -12.72
N PHE A 95 -5.72 12.99 -12.42
CA PHE A 95 -4.57 12.46 -11.71
C PHE A 95 -3.68 11.75 -12.72
N THR A 96 -2.47 12.24 -12.90
CA THR A 96 -1.41 11.59 -13.69
C THR A 96 -0.20 11.33 -12.80
N PRO A 97 0.74 10.47 -13.19
CA PRO A 97 1.93 10.22 -12.37
C PRO A 97 2.73 11.49 -12.06
N GLU A 98 2.73 12.48 -12.96
CA GLU A 98 3.49 13.70 -12.81
C GLU A 98 2.82 14.72 -11.91
N LYS A 99 1.47 14.86 -12.02
CA LYS A 99 0.73 15.92 -11.33
C LYS A 99 -0.77 15.63 -11.21
N ALA A 100 -1.41 16.31 -10.23
CA ALA A 100 -2.86 16.46 -10.19
C ALA A 100 -3.26 17.78 -10.85
N THR A 101 -4.31 17.74 -11.65
CA THR A 101 -4.87 18.93 -12.31
C THR A 101 -6.37 19.02 -12.02
N TYR A 102 -6.82 20.15 -11.49
CA TYR A 102 -8.22 20.44 -11.23
C TYR A 102 -8.63 21.63 -12.11
N VAL A 103 -9.56 21.43 -13.01
CA VAL A 103 -10.17 22.49 -13.83
C VAL A 103 -11.63 22.62 -13.42
N LEU A 104 -11.97 23.72 -12.75
CA LEU A 104 -13.31 23.97 -12.24
C LEU A 104 -13.87 25.24 -12.89
N ASN A 105 -15.05 25.12 -13.54
CA ASN A 105 -15.73 26.23 -14.21
C ASN A 105 -16.95 26.68 -13.40
N PHE A 106 -16.97 27.94 -12.93
CA PHE A 106 -18.05 28.54 -12.17
C PHE A 106 -18.95 29.46 -13.05
N GLY A 107 -18.69 29.51 -14.35
CA GLY A 107 -19.37 30.32 -15.33
C GLY A 107 -18.54 31.54 -15.76
N GLU A 108 -18.63 32.68 -15.06
CA GLU A 108 -17.88 33.89 -15.36
C GLU A 108 -16.38 33.76 -15.10
N ILE A 109 -16.00 32.85 -14.15
CA ILE A 109 -14.61 32.55 -13.84
C ILE A 109 -14.40 31.03 -13.84
N SER A 110 -13.20 30.62 -14.26
CA SER A 110 -12.69 29.27 -14.09
C SER A 110 -11.39 29.30 -13.29
N VAL A 111 -11.10 28.21 -12.58
CA VAL A 111 -9.80 28.00 -11.93
C VAL A 111 -9.18 26.71 -12.41
N LYS A 112 -7.90 26.76 -12.76
CA LYS A 112 -7.06 25.59 -12.96
C LYS A 112 -6.06 25.54 -11.82
N THR A 113 -6.02 24.42 -11.10
CA THR A 113 -5.04 24.14 -10.04
C THR A 113 -4.20 22.95 -10.45
N GLU A 114 -2.89 23.10 -10.48
CA GLU A 114 -1.92 22.05 -10.77
C GLU A 114 -1.06 21.83 -9.54
N LEU A 115 -0.92 20.55 -9.12
CA LEU A 115 -0.08 20.18 -7.99
C LEU A 115 0.91 19.10 -8.41
N LEU A 116 2.17 19.30 -8.06
CA LEU A 116 3.25 18.35 -8.35
C LEU A 116 4.24 18.28 -7.18
N THR A 117 4.88 17.11 -7.05
CA THR A 117 5.99 16.87 -6.12
C THR A 117 7.24 16.66 -6.98
N PRO A 118 8.26 17.54 -6.89
CA PRO A 118 9.49 17.41 -7.67
C PRO A 118 10.19 16.07 -7.45
N VAL A 119 11.02 15.66 -8.41
CA VAL A 119 11.78 14.40 -8.31
C VAL A 119 12.66 14.35 -7.05
N LYS A 120 13.12 15.51 -6.58
CA LYS A 120 13.96 15.66 -5.37
C LYS A 120 13.54 16.87 -4.55
N GLY A 121 13.89 16.85 -3.25
CA GLY A 121 13.67 17.94 -2.33
C GLY A 121 12.37 17.82 -1.55
N MET A 122 12.41 18.29 -0.30
CA MET A 122 11.29 18.20 0.65
C MET A 122 10.27 19.31 0.38
N ARG A 123 9.60 19.28 -0.78
CA ARG A 123 8.59 20.28 -1.17
C ARG A 123 7.55 19.74 -2.12
N PHE A 124 6.40 20.43 -2.18
CA PHE A 124 5.42 20.28 -3.24
C PHE A 124 4.93 21.66 -3.73
N ILE A 125 4.47 21.70 -4.96
CA ILE A 125 4.13 22.94 -5.67
C ILE A 125 2.66 22.92 -6.01
N MET A 126 1.97 24.07 -5.81
CA MET A 126 0.60 24.28 -6.22
C MET A 126 0.55 25.57 -7.09
N ARG A 127 0.29 25.39 -8.38
CA ARG A 127 0.10 26.50 -9.32
C ARG A 127 -1.39 26.68 -9.58
N LEU A 128 -1.86 27.91 -9.43
CA LEU A 128 -3.23 28.30 -9.76
C LEU A 128 -3.24 29.22 -10.97
N THR A 129 -4.25 29.04 -11.81
CA THR A 129 -4.57 29.95 -12.91
C THR A 129 -6.04 30.33 -12.81
N LEU A 130 -6.32 31.59 -12.53
CA LEU A 130 -7.66 32.16 -12.58
C LEU A 130 -7.92 32.66 -14.01
N ILE A 131 -9.07 32.30 -14.58
CA ILE A 131 -9.43 32.59 -15.97
C ILE A 131 -10.74 33.36 -15.96
N ASN A 132 -10.73 34.58 -16.47
CA ASN A 132 -11.92 35.41 -16.71
C ASN A 132 -12.58 34.97 -18.02
N ASN A 133 -13.74 34.33 -17.93
CA ASN A 133 -14.50 33.82 -19.08
C ASN A 133 -15.42 34.90 -19.72
N THR A 134 -15.36 36.16 -19.23
CA THR A 134 -16.16 37.25 -19.73
C THR A 134 -15.32 38.19 -20.58
N ASP A 135 -15.96 39.06 -21.34
CA ASP A 135 -15.31 40.12 -22.17
C ASP A 135 -14.95 41.38 -21.36
N LYS A 136 -15.31 41.45 -20.07
CA LYS A 136 -15.10 42.63 -19.21
C LYS A 136 -13.99 42.37 -18.18
N GLU A 137 -13.33 43.45 -17.77
CA GLU A 137 -12.40 43.39 -16.64
C GLU A 137 -13.13 43.01 -15.35
N MET A 138 -12.47 42.22 -14.51
CA MET A 138 -12.98 41.66 -13.25
C MET A 138 -12.01 41.93 -12.12
N ASP A 139 -12.51 42.50 -11.02
CA ASP A 139 -11.77 42.56 -9.74
C ASP A 139 -11.98 41.26 -8.97
N VAL A 140 -10.87 40.61 -8.59
CA VAL A 140 -10.89 39.35 -7.86
C VAL A 140 -10.10 39.50 -6.58
N SER A 141 -10.76 39.25 -5.44
CA SER A 141 -10.08 39.08 -4.15
C SER A 141 -9.67 37.63 -3.97
N VAL A 142 -8.44 37.38 -3.58
CA VAL A 142 -7.86 36.05 -3.36
C VAL A 142 -7.47 35.91 -1.89
N LEU A 143 -7.89 34.83 -1.25
CA LEU A 143 -7.51 34.44 0.11
C LEU A 143 -6.85 33.07 0.07
N SER A 144 -5.54 33.02 0.24
CA SER A 144 -4.79 31.76 0.39
C SER A 144 -4.77 31.36 1.85
N VAL A 145 -5.09 30.09 2.17
CA VAL A 145 -5.15 29.57 3.53
C VAL A 145 -4.43 28.23 3.61
N VAL A 146 -3.54 28.11 4.61
CA VAL A 146 -2.88 26.87 5.00
C VAL A 146 -3.01 26.67 6.51
N TYR A 147 -3.39 25.47 6.93
CA TYR A 147 -3.39 25.07 8.34
C TYR A 147 -2.18 24.16 8.60
N PRO A 148 -1.08 24.68 9.19
CA PRO A 148 0.09 23.89 9.49
C PRO A 148 -0.20 22.94 10.67
N TYR A 149 0.16 21.67 10.52
CA TYR A 149 0.07 20.68 11.59
C TYR A 149 1.44 20.41 12.22
N VAL A 150 2.45 20.21 11.41
CA VAL A 150 3.90 20.05 11.73
C VAL A 150 4.15 19.19 12.96
N ASN A 151 3.63 17.97 12.96
CA ASN A 151 3.72 17.07 14.11
C ASN A 151 3.89 15.62 13.74
N GLU A 152 4.23 14.78 14.70
CA GLU A 152 4.29 13.34 14.50
C GLU A 152 2.92 12.79 14.10
N LEU A 153 2.94 11.69 13.32
CA LEU A 153 1.73 11.09 12.80
C LEU A 153 0.75 10.64 13.91
N MET A 154 1.30 10.15 15.02
CA MET A 154 0.55 9.76 16.22
C MET A 154 0.98 10.62 17.40
N MET A 155 0.13 11.57 17.76
CA MET A 155 0.21 12.25 19.05
C MET A 155 -0.73 11.62 20.07
N ALA A 156 -0.35 11.71 21.33
CA ALA A 156 -1.28 11.39 22.41
C ALA A 156 -2.52 12.29 22.32
N PRO A 157 -3.73 11.80 22.67
CA PRO A 157 -4.97 12.57 22.52
C PRO A 157 -5.00 13.92 23.26
N TRP A 158 -4.18 14.05 24.30
CA TRP A 158 -4.03 15.29 25.11
C TRP A 158 -2.94 16.24 24.58
N ASP A 159 -2.09 15.79 23.65
CA ASP A 159 -1.11 16.65 23.03
C ASP A 159 -1.75 17.57 22.00
N LYS A 160 -1.39 18.83 22.05
CA LYS A 160 -1.84 19.85 21.12
C LYS A 160 -0.66 20.31 20.27
N PRO A 161 -0.67 20.07 18.94
CA PRO A 161 0.43 20.48 18.06
C PRO A 161 0.79 21.96 18.21
N GLU A 162 -0.22 22.80 18.30
CA GLU A 162 -0.12 24.24 18.42
C GLU A 162 0.63 24.73 19.68
N TRP A 163 0.74 23.90 20.71
CA TRP A 163 1.50 24.26 21.92
C TRP A 163 3.01 24.28 21.68
N TYR A 164 3.46 23.62 20.62
CA TYR A 164 4.87 23.48 20.30
C TYR A 164 5.25 24.19 18.99
N THR A 165 4.35 24.97 18.42
CA THR A 165 4.54 25.64 17.13
C THR A 165 4.52 27.16 17.28
N ASN A 166 5.25 27.81 16.37
CA ASN A 166 5.22 29.25 16.17
C ASN A 166 5.10 29.50 14.66
N THR A 167 4.12 30.28 14.26
CA THR A 167 3.97 30.72 12.87
C THR A 167 4.26 32.21 12.75
N LYS A 168 5.07 32.59 11.74
CA LYS A 168 5.41 33.98 11.41
C LYS A 168 5.24 34.25 9.94
N PHE A 169 5.07 35.53 9.58
CA PHE A 169 5.03 36.00 8.21
C PHE A 169 6.16 37.02 7.97
N ASP A 170 7.00 36.74 6.96
CA ASP A 170 7.97 37.67 6.43
C ASP A 170 7.36 38.37 5.21
N LYS A 171 6.87 39.62 5.41
CA LYS A 171 6.25 40.39 4.35
C LYS A 171 7.24 40.76 3.23
N GLY A 172 8.53 40.94 3.57
CA GLY A 172 9.55 41.31 2.59
C GLY A 172 9.81 40.22 1.54
N ASN A 173 9.78 38.98 2.00
CA ASN A 173 9.98 37.80 1.15
C ASN A 173 8.69 37.08 0.74
N ASN A 174 7.54 37.52 1.25
CA ASN A 174 6.22 36.90 1.04
C ASN A 174 6.21 35.41 1.46
N VAL A 175 6.72 35.13 2.66
CA VAL A 175 6.94 33.79 3.19
C VAL A 175 6.27 33.62 4.56
N PHE A 176 5.42 32.59 4.66
CA PHE A 176 5.00 32.07 5.97
C PHE A 176 5.97 30.97 6.42
N LEU A 177 6.27 30.94 7.70
CA LEU A 177 7.12 29.92 8.31
C LEU A 177 6.51 29.45 9.63
N THR A 178 6.21 28.18 9.74
CA THR A 178 5.89 27.51 11.01
C THR A 178 7.12 26.74 11.50
N THR A 179 7.51 26.98 12.74
CA THR A 179 8.55 26.24 13.45
C THR A 179 7.89 25.40 14.54
N ARG A 180 8.13 24.10 14.50
CA ARG A 180 7.82 23.19 15.62
C ARG A 180 9.03 23.04 16.51
N TYR A 181 8.86 23.31 17.79
CA TYR A 181 9.88 23.11 18.80
C TYR A 181 9.79 21.70 19.41
N SER A 182 10.93 21.16 19.80
CA SER A 182 10.97 19.91 20.55
C SER A 182 10.36 20.08 21.94
N VAL A 183 9.53 19.14 22.38
CA VAL A 183 9.01 19.06 23.75
C VAL A 183 10.15 18.94 24.77
N ALA A 184 11.23 18.26 24.42
CA ALA A 184 12.43 18.08 25.24
C ALA A 184 13.44 19.25 25.12
N GLY A 185 13.13 20.30 24.34
CA GLY A 185 14.00 21.46 24.15
C GLY A 185 15.22 21.21 23.23
N LYS A 186 15.28 20.07 22.54
CA LYS A 186 16.38 19.70 21.68
C LYS A 186 16.29 20.39 20.32
N LYS A 187 17.34 21.06 19.87
CA LYS A 187 17.37 21.78 18.58
C LYS A 187 17.25 20.86 17.38
N GLU A 188 17.86 19.70 17.43
CA GLU A 188 17.86 18.67 16.38
C GLU A 188 16.48 18.05 16.11
N GLU A 189 15.56 18.18 17.03
CA GLU A 189 14.19 17.73 16.88
C GLU A 189 13.24 18.79 16.30
N ARG A 190 13.73 20.02 16.07
CA ARG A 190 12.91 21.07 15.44
C ARG A 190 12.57 20.69 14.01
N ARG A 191 11.40 21.13 13.58
CA ARG A 191 10.92 20.98 12.21
C ARG A 191 10.38 22.30 11.70
N TYR A 192 10.57 22.56 10.42
CA TYR A 192 10.21 23.81 9.80
C TYR A 192 9.30 23.52 8.59
N PHE A 193 8.26 24.32 8.44
CA PHE A 193 7.35 24.25 7.29
C PHE A 193 7.07 25.65 6.78
N SER A 194 7.30 25.89 5.50
CA SER A 194 7.11 27.18 4.86
C SER A 194 6.09 27.13 3.73
N SER A 195 5.39 28.24 3.52
CA SER A 195 4.59 28.53 2.34
C SER A 195 5.15 29.80 1.69
N VAL A 196 5.61 29.67 0.44
CA VAL A 196 6.24 30.73 -0.35
C VAL A 196 5.37 30.97 -1.58
N SER A 197 5.02 32.22 -1.86
CA SER A 197 4.13 32.57 -3.00
C SER A 197 4.71 33.72 -3.84
N ASP A 198 4.51 33.66 -5.17
CA ASP A 198 4.76 34.79 -6.06
C ASP A 198 3.58 35.78 -6.14
N LEU A 199 2.41 35.42 -5.56
CA LEU A 199 1.29 36.34 -5.40
C LEU A 199 1.51 37.18 -4.14
N ALA A 200 1.81 38.48 -4.31
CA ALA A 200 2.11 39.38 -3.22
C ALA A 200 0.94 39.54 -2.25
N ALA A 201 1.17 39.27 -0.95
CA ALA A 201 0.20 39.47 0.09
C ALA A 201 0.01 40.97 0.38
N GLN A 202 -1.23 41.45 0.32
CA GLN A 202 -1.60 42.79 0.76
C GLN A 202 -1.75 42.83 2.28
N ASP A 203 -2.35 41.77 2.83
CA ASP A 203 -2.56 41.59 4.26
C ASP A 203 -2.49 40.12 4.65
N TYR A 204 -2.35 39.80 5.95
CA TYR A 204 -2.19 38.41 6.44
C TYR A 204 -2.81 38.22 7.82
N GLU A 205 -3.12 36.94 8.14
CA GLU A 205 -3.61 36.52 9.45
C GLU A 205 -2.90 35.19 9.84
N LEU A 206 -2.60 35.04 11.13
CA LEU A 206 -1.90 33.88 11.69
C LEU A 206 -2.78 33.03 12.62
N SER A 207 -3.93 33.56 13.08
CA SER A 207 -4.89 32.84 13.91
C SER A 207 -6.07 32.33 13.11
N SER A 208 -6.35 31.03 13.19
CA SER A 208 -7.49 30.41 12.49
C SER A 208 -8.84 30.91 13.05
N GLU A 209 -8.93 31.18 14.34
CA GLU A 209 -10.14 31.72 14.96
C GLU A 209 -10.46 33.10 14.40
N ARG A 210 -9.46 34.00 14.42
CA ARG A 210 -9.62 35.37 13.89
C ARG A 210 -9.88 35.39 12.39
N LEU A 211 -9.25 34.50 11.63
CA LEU A 211 -9.53 34.29 10.21
C LEU A 211 -10.99 33.90 9.99
N THR A 212 -11.50 32.96 10.75
CA THR A 212 -12.88 32.48 10.67
C THR A 212 -13.88 33.59 10.98
N GLU A 213 -13.62 34.35 12.03
CA GLU A 213 -14.45 35.51 12.41
C GLU A 213 -14.40 36.62 11.33
N ALA A 214 -13.20 37.01 10.90
CA ALA A 214 -13.01 38.09 9.93
C ALA A 214 -13.62 37.75 8.54
N THR A 215 -13.69 36.48 8.15
CA THR A 215 -14.30 36.03 6.92
C THR A 215 -15.77 35.60 7.05
N ASN A 216 -16.34 35.72 8.25
CA ASN A 216 -17.64 35.15 8.57
C ASN A 216 -17.74 33.70 8.09
N ASN A 217 -16.85 32.85 8.57
CA ASN A 217 -16.76 31.45 8.20
C ASN A 217 -16.63 31.23 6.67
N PHE A 218 -15.72 31.98 6.04
CA PHE A 218 -15.44 31.97 4.60
C PHE A 218 -16.63 32.36 3.70
N CYS A 219 -17.57 33.15 4.20
CA CYS A 219 -18.67 33.69 3.40
C CYS A 219 -18.27 34.92 2.59
N TYR A 220 -17.20 35.61 2.95
CA TYR A 220 -16.63 36.72 2.18
C TYR A 220 -15.12 36.87 2.44
N ILE A 221 -14.42 37.58 1.54
CA ILE A 221 -13.01 37.95 1.72
C ILE A 221 -12.96 39.42 2.11
N PRO A 222 -12.48 39.80 3.32
CA PRO A 222 -12.38 41.20 3.72
C PRO A 222 -11.29 41.94 2.95
N GLU A 223 -11.39 43.25 2.84
CA GLU A 223 -10.34 44.07 2.22
C GLU A 223 -9.03 44.04 3.05
N LYS A 224 -9.16 43.89 4.36
CA LYS A 224 -8.05 43.70 5.28
C LYS A 224 -8.53 43.01 6.54
N PHE A 225 -7.61 42.35 7.24
CA PHE A 225 -7.87 41.79 8.57
C PHE A 225 -7.81 42.93 9.62
N SER A 226 -8.91 43.17 10.32
CA SER A 226 -8.97 44.25 11.33
C SER A 226 -8.28 43.80 12.61
N GLY A 227 -7.26 44.54 13.04
CA GLY A 227 -6.76 44.54 14.39
C GLY A 227 -5.53 43.70 14.69
N LEU A 228 -4.82 43.14 13.70
CA LEU A 228 -3.69 42.28 14.00
C LEU A 228 -2.51 42.53 13.10
N THR A 229 -1.45 42.93 13.73
CA THR A 229 -0.11 43.10 13.19
C THR A 229 0.91 42.29 13.98
N GLU A 230 0.49 41.18 14.57
CA GLU A 230 1.44 40.28 15.19
C GLU A 230 2.30 39.67 14.11
N LYS A 231 3.62 39.82 14.24
CA LYS A 231 4.57 39.24 13.26
C LYS A 231 4.73 37.74 13.43
N GLU A 232 4.33 37.23 14.58
CA GLU A 232 4.42 35.80 14.93
C GLU A 232 3.36 35.44 15.97
N LEU A 233 2.89 34.19 15.93
CA LEU A 233 1.90 33.63 16.83
C LEU A 233 2.39 32.32 17.44
N TYR A 234 2.36 32.21 18.76
CA TYR A 234 2.69 31.02 19.54
C TYR A 234 1.44 30.36 20.12
N ALA A 235 1.44 29.04 20.19
CA ALA A 235 0.57 28.23 21.07
C ALA A 235 -0.95 28.44 20.95
N PHE A 236 -1.45 28.71 19.75
CA PHE A 236 -2.87 28.75 19.41
C PHE A 236 -3.12 28.02 18.08
N GLU A 237 -4.38 27.81 17.75
CA GLU A 237 -4.73 27.29 16.42
C GLU A 237 -4.27 28.28 15.34
N GLN A 238 -3.27 27.86 14.59
CA GLN A 238 -2.53 28.70 13.68
C GLN A 238 -2.97 28.48 12.23
N CYS A 239 -2.90 29.54 11.45
CA CYS A 239 -3.02 29.48 10.00
C CYS A 239 -1.93 30.32 9.33
N MET A 240 -1.70 30.06 8.06
CA MET A 240 -0.96 30.90 7.15
C MET A 240 -1.99 31.46 6.15
N ALA A 241 -2.55 32.62 6.43
CA ALA A 241 -3.57 33.21 5.58
C ALA A 241 -3.12 34.56 5.00
N SER A 242 -3.30 34.74 3.70
CA SER A 242 -2.97 36.01 3.02
C SER A 242 -4.07 36.45 2.07
N ILE A 243 -4.32 37.75 2.02
CA ILE A 243 -5.24 38.39 1.07
C ILE A 243 -4.44 39.07 -0.02
N SER A 244 -4.90 38.92 -1.26
CA SER A 244 -4.35 39.58 -2.45
C SER A 244 -5.49 40.05 -3.36
N PHE A 245 -5.26 41.07 -4.13
CA PHE A 245 -6.24 41.62 -5.08
C PHE A 245 -5.70 41.60 -6.49
N LEU A 246 -6.50 41.09 -7.43
CA LEU A 246 -6.15 40.95 -8.84
C LEU A 246 -7.16 41.69 -9.72
N LYS A 247 -6.68 42.21 -10.82
CA LYS A 247 -7.52 42.67 -11.92
C LYS A 247 -7.31 41.77 -13.13
N LEU A 248 -8.36 41.09 -13.55
CA LEU A 248 -8.34 40.20 -14.70
C LEU A 248 -9.05 40.90 -15.90
N ALA A 249 -8.31 41.24 -16.92
CA ALA A 249 -8.91 41.75 -18.13
C ALA A 249 -9.88 40.75 -18.77
N GLY A 250 -10.80 41.20 -19.59
CA GLY A 250 -11.73 40.27 -20.27
C GLY A 250 -11.00 39.23 -21.09
N ASN A 251 -11.48 37.99 -21.05
CA ASN A 251 -10.90 36.82 -21.72
C ASN A 251 -9.40 36.60 -21.43
N SER A 252 -8.93 36.98 -20.24
CA SER A 252 -7.56 36.82 -19.83
C SER A 252 -7.42 35.87 -18.62
N SER A 253 -6.17 35.52 -18.28
CA SER A 253 -5.86 34.69 -17.10
C SER A 253 -4.68 35.27 -16.32
N CYS A 254 -4.65 34.98 -15.06
CA CYS A 254 -3.53 35.26 -14.17
C CYS A 254 -3.13 33.96 -13.43
N SER A 255 -1.84 33.66 -13.45
CA SER A 255 -1.30 32.49 -12.72
C SER A 255 -0.39 32.94 -11.60
N PHE A 256 -0.43 32.18 -10.51
CA PHE A 256 0.50 32.30 -9.40
C PHE A 256 0.83 30.93 -8.81
N THR A 257 1.95 30.86 -8.12
CA THR A 257 2.50 29.60 -7.60
C THR A 257 2.73 29.71 -6.10
N ASN A 258 2.24 28.71 -5.36
CA ASN A 258 2.57 28.49 -3.96
C ASN A 258 3.48 27.27 -3.86
N VAL A 259 4.61 27.40 -3.18
CA VAL A 259 5.54 26.32 -2.90
C VAL A 259 5.54 26.04 -1.41
N PHE A 260 5.25 24.80 -1.06
CA PHE A 260 5.23 24.33 0.33
C PHE A 260 6.48 23.50 0.56
N ALA A 261 7.39 24.00 1.41
CA ALA A 261 8.68 23.39 1.65
C ALA A 261 8.93 23.15 3.13
N THR A 262 9.78 22.17 3.43
CA THR A 262 10.13 21.82 4.80
C THR A 262 11.62 21.59 4.95
N ALA A 263 12.11 21.64 6.16
CA ALA A 263 13.49 21.38 6.52
C ALA A 263 13.63 20.91 7.97
N VAL A 264 14.76 20.32 8.27
CA VAL A 264 15.09 19.78 9.60
C VAL A 264 16.03 20.69 10.41
N THR A 265 16.63 21.72 9.78
CA THR A 265 17.45 22.74 10.46
C THR A 265 17.03 24.14 10.04
N GLU A 266 17.44 25.15 10.85
CA GLU A 266 17.17 26.55 10.56
C GLU A 266 17.91 27.06 9.33
N GLU A 267 19.12 26.58 9.11
CA GLU A 267 19.93 26.90 7.93
C GLU A 267 19.30 26.31 6.66
N SER A 268 18.92 25.04 6.71
CA SER A 268 18.35 24.34 5.56
C SER A 268 16.97 24.86 5.16
N ILE A 269 16.16 25.46 6.08
CA ILE A 269 14.90 26.07 5.70
C ILE A 269 15.10 27.38 4.94
N ALA A 270 16.12 28.18 5.26
CA ALA A 270 16.44 29.40 4.52
C ALA A 270 16.84 29.07 3.08
N GLU A 271 17.70 28.08 2.89
CA GLU A 271 18.08 27.57 1.55
C GLU A 271 16.85 27.02 0.80
N SER A 272 16.01 26.24 1.48
CA SER A 272 14.80 25.65 0.90
C SER A 272 13.78 26.71 0.46
N VAL A 273 13.68 27.84 1.18
CA VAL A 273 12.84 28.98 0.79
C VAL A 273 13.38 29.63 -0.49
N GLU A 274 14.69 29.89 -0.58
CA GLU A 274 15.29 30.47 -1.79
C GLU A 274 15.17 29.55 -3.01
N GLU A 275 15.40 28.26 -2.81
CA GLU A 275 15.19 27.27 -3.88
C GLU A 275 13.72 27.20 -4.31
N SER A 276 12.76 27.34 -3.37
CA SER A 276 11.32 27.35 -3.67
C SER A 276 10.92 28.46 -4.65
N LYS A 277 11.58 29.63 -4.61
CA LYS A 277 11.32 30.73 -5.53
C LYS A 277 11.65 30.39 -6.99
N THR A 278 12.55 29.43 -7.22
CA THR A 278 12.87 28.99 -8.59
C THR A 278 11.68 28.36 -9.33
N TYR A 279 10.71 27.79 -8.57
CA TYR A 279 9.49 27.20 -9.12
C TYR A 279 8.39 28.21 -9.50
N PHE A 280 8.65 29.49 -9.34
CA PHE A 280 7.82 30.55 -9.93
C PHE A 280 8.01 30.63 -11.45
N SER A 281 9.13 30.10 -11.96
CA SER A 281 9.40 30.01 -13.38
C SER A 281 8.62 28.88 -14.06
N GLN A 282 7.93 29.20 -15.16
CA GLN A 282 7.25 28.20 -15.99
C GLN A 282 8.23 27.19 -16.59
N GLU A 283 9.44 27.63 -16.95
CA GLU A 283 10.49 26.76 -17.50
C GLU A 283 10.93 25.71 -16.49
N LYS A 284 11.06 26.11 -15.20
CA LYS A 284 11.40 25.17 -14.11
C LYS A 284 10.32 24.12 -13.92
N LEU A 285 9.04 24.52 -13.94
CA LEU A 285 7.91 23.60 -13.82
C LEU A 285 7.86 22.57 -14.96
N ILE A 286 8.05 23.04 -16.20
CA ILE A 286 8.11 22.16 -17.38
C ILE A 286 9.27 21.17 -17.27
N ALA A 287 10.43 21.63 -16.79
CA ALA A 287 11.59 20.76 -16.61
C ALA A 287 11.33 19.66 -15.53
N GLU A 288 10.64 20.01 -14.44
CA GLU A 288 10.26 19.05 -13.41
C GLU A 288 9.22 18.04 -13.92
N GLU A 289 8.19 18.49 -14.66
CA GLU A 289 7.22 17.59 -15.27
C GLU A 289 7.90 16.58 -16.20
N LYS A 290 8.84 17.03 -17.02
CA LYS A 290 9.62 16.15 -17.88
C LYS A 290 10.44 15.13 -17.08
N ALA A 291 11.11 15.57 -16.01
CA ALA A 291 11.89 14.69 -15.15
C ALA A 291 11.01 13.65 -14.44
N LEU A 292 9.79 14.03 -14.04
CA LEU A 292 8.80 13.11 -13.49
C LEU A 292 8.31 12.10 -14.54
N SER A 293 8.01 12.54 -15.76
CA SER A 293 7.64 11.63 -16.85
C SER A 293 8.72 10.58 -17.10
N GLU A 294 9.99 11.00 -17.22
CA GLU A 294 11.13 10.08 -17.39
C GLU A 294 11.29 9.09 -16.22
N LYS A 295 10.97 9.53 -14.99
CA LYS A 295 10.99 8.65 -13.80
C LYS A 295 9.90 7.57 -13.91
N TYR A 296 8.68 7.96 -14.25
CA TYR A 296 7.55 7.03 -14.28
C TYR A 296 7.58 6.13 -15.53
N GLU A 297 8.07 6.61 -16.67
CA GLU A 297 8.34 5.76 -17.85
C GLU A 297 9.28 4.60 -17.48
N LYS A 298 10.33 4.86 -16.69
CA LYS A 298 11.24 3.81 -16.19
C LYS A 298 10.52 2.83 -15.26
N LEU A 299 9.67 3.32 -14.34
CA LEU A 299 8.90 2.49 -13.44
C LEU A 299 7.97 1.54 -14.22
N PHE A 300 7.24 2.07 -15.21
CA PHE A 300 6.29 1.30 -16.02
C PHE A 300 6.97 0.30 -16.97
N ALA A 301 8.22 0.55 -17.35
CA ALA A 301 8.99 -0.34 -18.20
C ALA A 301 9.63 -1.53 -17.46
N VAL A 302 9.60 -1.56 -16.12
CA VAL A 302 10.23 -2.65 -15.32
C VAL A 302 9.59 -4.00 -15.63
N ARG A 303 8.26 -4.05 -15.65
CA ARG A 303 7.46 -5.22 -16.02
C ARG A 303 6.25 -4.80 -16.83
N THR A 304 5.97 -5.52 -17.91
CA THR A 304 4.80 -5.24 -18.76
C THR A 304 4.08 -6.51 -19.16
N VAL A 305 2.77 -6.39 -19.32
CA VAL A 305 1.92 -7.41 -19.90
C VAL A 305 1.27 -6.88 -21.17
N ASN A 306 1.09 -7.75 -22.15
CA ASN A 306 0.32 -7.46 -23.35
C ASN A 306 -0.61 -8.66 -23.60
N THR A 307 -1.87 -8.48 -23.23
CA THR A 307 -2.93 -9.48 -23.38
C THR A 307 -4.01 -8.97 -24.33
N PRO A 308 -4.97 -9.79 -24.75
CA PRO A 308 -6.14 -9.32 -25.50
C PRO A 308 -7.00 -8.29 -24.74
N ASP A 309 -6.97 -8.30 -23.41
CA ASP A 309 -7.70 -7.36 -22.55
C ASP A 309 -6.92 -6.06 -22.34
N LYS A 310 -7.33 -5.01 -23.05
CA LYS A 310 -6.68 -3.69 -22.97
C LYS A 310 -6.85 -3.00 -21.62
N THR A 311 -7.99 -3.22 -20.93
CA THR A 311 -8.24 -2.61 -19.62
C THR A 311 -7.34 -3.24 -18.57
N PHE A 312 -7.21 -4.56 -18.59
CA PHE A 312 -6.26 -5.29 -17.76
C PHE A 312 -4.82 -4.82 -18.02
N ASN A 313 -4.40 -4.73 -19.29
CA ASN A 313 -3.04 -4.27 -19.65
C ASN A 313 -2.77 -2.86 -19.11
N ARG A 314 -3.72 -1.94 -19.27
CA ARG A 314 -3.58 -0.56 -18.78
C ARG A 314 -3.44 -0.49 -17.27
N PHE A 315 -4.24 -1.28 -16.55
CA PHE A 315 -4.18 -1.34 -15.10
C PHE A 315 -2.87 -1.96 -14.60
N ILE A 316 -2.50 -3.14 -15.12
CA ILE A 316 -1.29 -3.87 -14.68
C ILE A 316 -0.01 -3.12 -15.05
N ASN A 317 0.03 -2.45 -16.20
CA ASN A 317 1.23 -1.72 -16.63
C ASN A 317 1.35 -0.32 -16.03
N GLY A 318 0.27 0.26 -15.51
CA GLY A 318 0.23 1.63 -15.01
C GLY A 318 -0.06 1.72 -13.51
N PHE A 319 -1.28 1.38 -13.09
CA PHE A 319 -1.67 1.58 -11.69
C PHE A 319 -1.02 0.59 -10.72
N LEU A 320 -0.85 -0.67 -11.10
CA LEU A 320 -0.20 -1.65 -10.23
C LEU A 320 1.23 -1.25 -9.81
N PRO A 321 2.15 -0.87 -10.73
CA PRO A 321 3.48 -0.39 -10.32
C PRO A 321 3.44 0.92 -9.52
N LEU A 322 2.50 1.83 -9.78
CA LEU A 322 2.32 3.04 -8.96
C LEU A 322 1.89 2.69 -7.54
N GLU A 323 0.91 1.82 -7.38
CA GLU A 323 0.44 1.43 -6.05
C GLU A 323 1.50 0.65 -5.26
N LEU A 324 2.32 -0.17 -5.92
CA LEU A 324 3.49 -0.79 -5.30
C LEU A 324 4.46 0.26 -4.79
N ASP A 325 4.78 1.27 -5.62
CA ASP A 325 5.64 2.38 -5.23
C ASP A 325 5.04 3.18 -4.07
N TRP A 326 3.72 3.43 -4.06
CA TRP A 326 3.04 4.11 -2.95
C TRP A 326 3.09 3.30 -1.66
N VAL A 327 2.74 2.01 -1.71
CA VAL A 327 2.73 1.12 -0.53
C VAL A 327 4.12 0.95 0.06
N SER A 328 5.18 0.99 -0.75
CA SER A 328 6.57 0.95 -0.26
C SER A 328 6.90 2.08 0.71
N ALA A 329 6.23 3.24 0.56
CA ALA A 329 6.45 4.46 1.34
C ALA A 329 5.35 4.77 2.38
N LEU A 330 4.28 3.95 2.47
CA LEU A 330 3.20 4.17 3.43
C LEU A 330 3.48 3.48 4.77
N ASP A 331 2.98 4.05 5.85
CA ASP A 331 2.90 3.41 7.18
C ASP A 331 1.67 2.50 7.29
N ARG A 332 1.38 1.76 6.25
CA ARG A 332 0.38 0.67 6.18
C ARG A 332 -0.88 0.89 7.03
N GLY A 333 -1.38 2.13 7.08
CA GLY A 333 -2.68 2.50 7.65
C GLY A 333 -2.83 2.47 9.15
N TRP A 334 -1.84 2.00 9.88
CA TRP A 334 -1.76 2.13 11.32
C TRP A 334 -0.67 3.15 11.63
N PRO A 335 -1.02 4.40 11.93
CA PRO A 335 -0.02 5.44 12.17
C PRO A 335 0.67 5.22 13.54
N THR A 336 1.38 4.11 13.64
CA THR A 336 2.03 3.66 14.87
C THR A 336 3.50 4.07 14.95
N GLY A 337 4.08 4.53 13.84
CA GLY A 337 5.51 4.73 13.72
C GLY A 337 6.31 3.43 13.53
N MET A 338 5.62 2.34 13.27
CA MET A 338 6.17 1.00 13.10
C MET A 338 5.61 0.38 11.83
N ARG A 339 6.28 -0.66 11.32
CA ARG A 339 5.74 -1.49 10.24
C ARG A 339 5.78 -2.96 10.64
N GLY A 340 4.74 -3.72 10.31
CA GLY A 340 4.70 -5.15 10.58
C GLY A 340 5.78 -5.89 9.81
N VAL A 341 6.44 -6.85 10.46
CA VAL A 341 7.42 -7.72 9.80
C VAL A 341 6.75 -8.51 8.67
N ARG A 342 5.58 -9.11 8.95
CA ARG A 342 4.74 -9.76 7.95
C ARG A 342 4.38 -8.81 6.80
N ASP A 343 3.94 -7.59 7.16
CA ASP A 343 3.48 -6.60 6.20
C ASP A 343 4.60 -6.15 5.26
N ALA A 344 5.78 -5.84 5.81
CA ALA A 344 6.95 -5.49 5.03
C ALA A 344 7.39 -6.66 4.14
N SER A 345 7.40 -7.89 4.66
CA SER A 345 7.76 -9.08 3.90
C SER A 345 6.85 -9.26 2.66
N ASN A 346 5.54 -9.17 2.84
CA ASN A 346 4.60 -9.29 1.73
C ASN A 346 4.73 -8.16 0.70
N ASP A 347 4.83 -6.90 1.15
CA ASP A 347 4.92 -5.76 0.26
C ASP A 347 6.17 -5.80 -0.61
N PHE A 348 7.31 -6.09 0.01
CA PHE A 348 8.59 -6.08 -0.71
C PHE A 348 8.83 -7.35 -1.54
N GLN A 349 8.10 -8.44 -1.32
CA GLN A 349 8.06 -9.56 -2.27
C GLN A 349 7.50 -9.14 -3.64
N GLY A 350 6.45 -8.32 -3.68
CA GLY A 350 5.93 -7.76 -4.93
C GLY A 350 6.80 -6.65 -5.51
N PHE A 351 7.70 -6.07 -4.71
CA PHE A 351 8.56 -4.95 -5.10
C PHE A 351 9.96 -5.36 -5.59
N LEU A 352 10.31 -6.64 -5.51
CA LEU A 352 11.65 -7.17 -5.86
C LEU A 352 12.14 -6.74 -7.24
N ALA A 353 11.27 -6.69 -8.24
CA ALA A 353 11.65 -6.29 -9.59
C ALA A 353 11.82 -4.76 -9.74
N TYR A 354 11.21 -3.98 -8.88
CA TYR A 354 11.16 -2.52 -9.00
C TYR A 354 12.31 -1.82 -8.26
N ASP A 355 12.69 -2.32 -7.08
CA ASP A 355 13.83 -1.80 -6.32
C ASP A 355 14.42 -2.88 -5.40
N ILE A 356 15.38 -3.63 -5.92
CA ILE A 356 16.03 -4.73 -5.20
C ILE A 356 16.89 -4.23 -4.03
N GLU A 357 17.47 -3.03 -4.13
CA GLU A 357 18.28 -2.44 -3.08
C GLU A 357 17.41 -2.02 -1.88
N GLN A 358 16.23 -1.46 -2.15
CA GLN A 358 15.26 -1.17 -1.09
C GLN A 358 14.80 -2.48 -0.41
N CYS A 359 14.53 -3.52 -1.17
CA CYS A 359 14.18 -4.85 -0.63
C CYS A 359 15.30 -5.40 0.27
N ARG A 360 16.57 -5.28 -0.15
CA ARG A 360 17.71 -5.64 0.68
C ARG A 360 17.75 -4.85 1.99
N GLY A 361 17.56 -3.53 1.92
CA GLY A 361 17.52 -2.68 3.10
C GLY A 361 16.45 -3.08 4.11
N ILE A 362 15.28 -3.51 3.63
CA ILE A 362 14.18 -4.04 4.47
C ILE A 362 14.58 -5.35 5.14
N ILE A 363 15.19 -6.29 4.41
CA ILE A 363 15.69 -7.55 4.99
C ILE A 363 16.71 -7.27 6.08
N GLU A 364 17.70 -6.41 5.83
CA GLU A 364 18.72 -6.02 6.80
C GLU A 364 18.13 -5.36 8.05
N ASN A 365 17.12 -4.48 7.87
CA ASN A 365 16.41 -3.88 8.99
C ASN A 365 15.68 -4.92 9.84
N ILE A 366 14.97 -5.87 9.22
CA ILE A 366 14.23 -6.92 9.94
C ILE A 366 15.21 -7.84 10.70
N PHE A 367 16.31 -8.28 10.08
CA PHE A 367 17.34 -9.06 10.78
C PHE A 367 17.84 -8.34 12.04
N SER A 368 18.13 -7.04 11.94
CA SER A 368 18.63 -6.24 13.07
C SER A 368 17.63 -6.01 14.19
N LYS A 369 16.36 -6.42 14.00
CA LYS A 369 15.25 -6.26 14.97
C LYS A 369 14.68 -7.59 15.47
N GLN A 370 15.35 -8.71 15.18
CA GLN A 370 15.00 -10.00 15.73
C GLN A 370 15.35 -10.05 17.24
N ARG A 371 14.60 -10.82 18.02
CA ARG A 371 14.96 -11.16 19.41
C ARG A 371 16.03 -12.26 19.40
N SER A 372 16.91 -12.25 20.38
CA SER A 372 18.09 -13.18 20.44
C SER A 372 17.71 -14.67 20.48
N ASP A 373 16.48 -15.01 20.88
CA ASP A 373 15.94 -16.37 20.84
C ASP A 373 15.33 -16.79 19.49
N GLY A 374 15.30 -15.88 18.50
CA GLY A 374 14.79 -16.15 17.16
C GLY A 374 13.41 -15.57 16.85
N TRP A 375 12.67 -15.07 17.83
CA TRP A 375 11.36 -14.46 17.58
C TRP A 375 11.47 -13.10 16.85
N TYR A 376 10.56 -12.84 15.91
CA TYR A 376 10.43 -11.54 15.27
C TYR A 376 9.26 -10.77 15.88
N PRO A 377 9.45 -9.48 16.28
CA PRO A 377 8.37 -8.63 16.74
C PRO A 377 7.24 -8.52 15.71
N ARG A 378 6.00 -8.29 16.18
CA ARG A 378 4.87 -8.07 15.27
C ARG A 378 5.09 -6.86 14.38
N GLN A 379 5.56 -5.74 14.97
CA GLN A 379 5.97 -4.55 14.23
C GLN A 379 7.32 -4.05 14.74
N VAL A 380 8.11 -3.54 13.85
CA VAL A 380 9.47 -3.01 14.10
C VAL A 380 9.57 -1.56 13.67
N PRO A 381 10.55 -0.81 14.21
CA PRO A 381 10.83 0.55 13.77
C PRO A 381 11.16 0.61 12.27
N PHE A 382 10.55 1.59 11.60
CA PHE A 382 10.87 1.97 10.24
C PHE A 382 11.01 3.48 10.13
N GLY A 383 11.86 3.96 9.24
CA GLY A 383 12.12 5.38 9.09
C GLY A 383 12.67 5.99 10.39
N ALA A 384 12.03 7.05 10.87
CA ALA A 384 12.48 7.80 12.05
C ALA A 384 11.95 7.23 13.39
N SER A 385 11.16 6.16 13.39
CA SER A 385 10.61 5.57 14.61
C SER A 385 11.62 4.69 15.35
N ASP A 386 11.51 4.64 16.68
CA ASP A 386 12.21 3.70 17.57
C ASP A 386 11.26 2.72 18.28
N LYS A 387 9.97 2.73 17.90
CA LYS A 387 8.92 1.95 18.56
C LYS A 387 8.82 0.53 18.06
N PHE A 388 8.45 -0.39 18.97
CA PHE A 388 8.18 -1.81 18.70
C PHE A 388 6.78 -2.19 19.14
N ASP A 389 6.14 -3.11 18.40
CA ASP A 389 4.99 -3.88 18.89
C ASP A 389 5.47 -5.28 19.24
N LEU A 390 5.57 -5.56 20.55
CA LEU A 390 6.12 -6.80 21.09
C LEU A 390 5.04 -7.86 21.43
N ARG A 391 3.80 -7.71 20.94
CA ARG A 391 2.80 -8.77 21.03
C ARG A 391 3.28 -10.00 20.28
N GLN A 392 3.20 -11.19 20.91
CA GLN A 392 3.78 -12.43 20.37
C GLN A 392 2.94 -13.01 19.23
N PHE A 393 2.99 -12.39 18.05
CA PHE A 393 2.51 -12.99 16.81
C PHE A 393 3.55 -13.99 16.29
N VAL A 394 3.08 -15.07 15.66
CA VAL A 394 3.94 -16.21 15.33
C VAL A 394 4.21 -16.40 13.83
N ASP A 395 3.48 -15.70 12.98
CA ASP A 395 3.58 -15.81 11.52
C ASP A 395 4.73 -15.01 10.88
N SER A 396 5.28 -14.01 11.60
CA SER A 396 6.32 -13.12 11.10
C SER A 396 7.54 -13.87 10.56
N ALA A 397 7.99 -14.92 11.26
CA ALA A 397 9.16 -15.70 10.84
C ALA A 397 8.94 -16.42 9.50
N CYS A 398 7.73 -16.95 9.27
CA CYS A 398 7.40 -17.64 8.01
C CYS A 398 7.31 -16.67 6.83
N PHE A 399 6.60 -15.56 6.97
CA PHE A 399 6.53 -14.54 5.92
C PHE A 399 7.90 -13.94 5.60
N PHE A 400 8.72 -13.70 6.62
CA PHE A 400 10.06 -13.18 6.41
C PHE A 400 10.99 -14.19 5.73
N THR A 401 10.92 -15.47 6.09
CA THR A 401 11.71 -16.53 5.45
C THR A 401 11.34 -16.68 3.97
N GLU A 402 10.06 -16.62 3.63
CA GLU A 402 9.60 -16.61 2.24
C GLU A 402 10.14 -15.40 1.49
N PHE A 403 10.11 -14.20 2.08
CA PHE A 403 10.64 -12.99 1.46
C PHE A 403 12.17 -13.09 1.24
N VAL A 404 12.93 -13.59 2.21
CA VAL A 404 14.37 -13.81 2.04
C VAL A 404 14.64 -14.82 0.92
N TYR A 405 13.88 -15.93 0.85
CA TYR A 405 14.01 -16.89 -0.23
C TYR A 405 13.76 -16.24 -1.61
N ASP A 406 12.66 -15.50 -1.76
CA ASP A 406 12.32 -14.83 -3.01
C ASP A 406 13.38 -13.78 -3.41
N TYR A 407 13.93 -13.04 -2.42
CA TYR A 407 15.04 -12.12 -2.66
C TYR A 407 16.29 -12.83 -3.19
N LEU A 408 16.70 -13.94 -2.55
CA LEU A 408 17.86 -14.72 -2.99
C LEU A 408 17.62 -15.35 -4.36
N ALA A 409 16.42 -15.84 -4.63
CA ALA A 409 16.05 -16.44 -5.91
C ALA A 409 16.04 -15.42 -7.06
N TYR A 410 15.62 -14.18 -6.77
CA TYR A 410 15.58 -13.10 -7.77
C TYR A 410 16.96 -12.47 -8.01
N SER A 411 17.69 -12.13 -6.93
CA SER A 411 18.93 -11.37 -6.99
C SER A 411 20.18 -12.23 -7.11
N HIS A 412 20.16 -13.47 -6.63
CA HIS A 412 21.34 -14.32 -6.37
C HIS A 412 22.41 -13.65 -5.48
N ASP A 413 22.00 -12.69 -4.67
CA ASP A 413 22.87 -12.01 -3.71
C ASP A 413 22.81 -12.67 -2.32
N TYR A 414 23.75 -13.53 -2.05
CA TYR A 414 23.85 -14.26 -0.77
C TYR A 414 24.62 -13.47 0.30
N THR A 415 25.19 -12.30 -0.03
CA THR A 415 25.97 -11.50 0.93
C THR A 415 25.11 -10.99 2.10
N VAL A 416 23.81 -10.86 1.89
CA VAL A 416 22.83 -10.52 2.94
C VAL A 416 22.77 -11.59 4.05
N LEU A 417 23.07 -12.85 3.73
CA LEU A 417 23.14 -13.94 4.71
C LEU A 417 24.50 -14.05 5.40
N GLU A 418 25.55 -13.51 4.82
CA GLU A 418 26.91 -13.53 5.36
C GLU A 418 27.18 -12.35 6.32
N LYS A 419 26.51 -11.22 6.10
CA LYS A 419 26.61 -10.01 6.91
C LYS A 419 26.12 -10.25 8.34
N GLU A 420 26.82 -9.67 9.33
CA GLU A 420 26.42 -9.72 10.74
C GLU A 420 25.37 -8.66 11.09
N TYR A 421 24.37 -9.07 11.86
CA TYR A 421 23.31 -8.22 12.40
C TYR A 421 23.21 -8.39 13.92
N GLY A 422 22.82 -7.31 14.60
CA GLY A 422 22.51 -7.34 16.03
C GLY A 422 21.11 -7.89 16.34
N TYR A 423 20.80 -7.94 17.61
CA TYR A 423 19.47 -8.22 18.14
C TYR A 423 18.96 -6.98 18.87
N TYR A 424 17.61 -6.80 18.95
CA TYR A 424 17.09 -5.63 19.66
C TYR A 424 17.21 -5.74 21.18
N ASP A 425 17.39 -6.94 21.71
CA ASP A 425 17.44 -7.28 23.13
C ASP A 425 18.83 -7.76 23.61
N SER A 426 19.84 -7.74 22.76
CA SER A 426 21.20 -8.24 23.07
C SER A 426 22.27 -7.51 22.27
N ASP A 427 23.45 -7.34 22.86
CA ASP A 427 24.64 -6.77 22.20
C ASP A 427 25.34 -7.79 21.26
N SER A 428 24.91 -9.03 21.24
CA SER A 428 25.48 -10.07 20.37
C SER A 428 25.12 -9.79 18.89
N LYS A 429 26.00 -10.27 18.01
CA LYS A 429 25.79 -10.21 16.55
C LYS A 429 26.01 -11.59 15.95
N GLU A 430 25.21 -11.91 14.96
CA GLU A 430 25.35 -13.15 14.19
C GLU A 430 25.04 -12.85 12.71
N ASN A 431 25.44 -13.74 11.81
CA ASN A 431 25.16 -13.56 10.40
C ASN A 431 23.68 -13.81 10.05
N GLY A 432 23.24 -13.27 8.91
CA GLY A 432 21.85 -13.37 8.48
C GLY A 432 21.34 -14.81 8.36
N LEU A 433 22.18 -15.76 7.94
CA LEU A 433 21.81 -17.16 7.90
C LEU A 433 21.48 -17.71 9.30
N THR A 434 22.23 -17.35 10.33
CA THR A 434 21.95 -17.73 11.73
C THR A 434 20.65 -17.14 12.22
N HIS A 435 20.37 -15.85 11.90
CA HIS A 435 19.09 -15.22 12.21
C HIS A 435 17.92 -15.96 11.56
N LEU A 436 18.05 -16.37 10.29
CA LEU A 436 17.02 -17.13 9.58
C LEU A 436 16.78 -18.50 10.23
N ILE A 437 17.85 -19.23 10.53
CA ILE A 437 17.80 -20.53 11.22
C ILE A 437 17.10 -20.38 12.57
N LYS A 438 17.51 -19.41 13.39
CA LYS A 438 16.90 -19.17 14.71
C LYS A 438 15.39 -18.88 14.61
N GLY A 439 14.96 -18.15 13.59
CA GLY A 439 13.53 -17.90 13.33
C GLY A 439 12.73 -19.19 13.16
N MET A 440 13.25 -20.14 12.39
CA MET A 440 12.60 -21.43 12.20
C MET A 440 12.71 -22.32 13.46
N GLU A 441 13.86 -22.35 14.12
CA GLU A 441 14.05 -23.14 15.35
C GLU A 441 13.22 -22.62 16.52
N TYR A 442 12.95 -21.30 16.59
CA TYR A 442 12.00 -20.75 17.55
C TYR A 442 10.61 -21.38 17.40
N LEU A 443 10.08 -21.47 16.17
CA LEU A 443 8.77 -22.08 15.91
C LEU A 443 8.75 -23.60 16.18
N LEU A 444 9.88 -24.29 15.97
CA LEU A 444 10.05 -25.73 16.21
C LEU A 444 10.35 -26.07 17.68
N SER A 445 10.61 -25.07 18.54
CA SER A 445 10.96 -25.31 19.93
C SER A 445 9.82 -25.99 20.69
N PRO A 446 10.11 -26.83 21.71
CA PRO A 446 9.07 -27.46 22.54
C PRO A 446 8.14 -26.44 23.21
N GLU A 447 8.66 -25.26 23.52
CA GLU A 447 7.87 -24.17 24.10
C GLU A 447 6.81 -23.64 23.13
N ASN A 448 7.11 -23.60 21.82
CA ASN A 448 6.24 -23.08 20.78
C ASN A 448 5.50 -24.16 19.98
N THR A 449 5.68 -25.41 20.33
CA THR A 449 4.91 -26.56 19.84
C THR A 449 3.78 -26.87 20.82
N GLY A 450 2.55 -27.01 20.34
CA GLY A 450 1.37 -27.30 21.14
C GLY A 450 1.13 -28.76 21.39
N GLU A 451 0.01 -29.10 22.05
CA GLU A 451 -0.33 -30.48 22.46
C GLU A 451 -0.61 -31.41 21.27
N HIS A 452 -1.04 -30.84 20.12
CA HIS A 452 -1.23 -31.61 18.89
C HIS A 452 0.03 -31.62 18.00
N GLY A 453 1.12 -31.01 18.44
CA GLY A 453 2.35 -30.93 17.66
C GLY A 453 2.35 -29.81 16.59
N LEU A 454 1.39 -28.90 16.64
CA LEU A 454 1.29 -27.75 15.76
C LEU A 454 1.96 -26.51 16.38
N THR A 455 2.18 -25.47 15.58
CA THR A 455 2.71 -24.18 16.05
C THR A 455 1.70 -23.50 16.98
N LYS A 456 2.12 -23.08 18.18
CA LYS A 456 1.28 -22.32 19.11
C LYS A 456 0.93 -20.95 18.51
N SER A 457 -0.34 -20.52 18.63
CA SER A 457 -0.82 -19.24 18.13
C SER A 457 -0.44 -18.03 18.98
N ARG A 458 -0.12 -18.23 20.26
CA ARG A 458 0.31 -17.16 21.18
C ARG A 458 -0.63 -15.93 21.14
N GLY A 459 -0.09 -14.75 20.81
CA GLY A 459 -0.83 -13.49 20.69
C GLY A 459 -1.55 -13.30 19.36
N GLY A 460 -1.44 -14.24 18.42
CA GLY A 460 -2.10 -14.22 17.12
C GLY A 460 -1.23 -14.71 15.96
N ASP A 461 -1.87 -14.84 14.84
CA ASP A 461 -1.25 -15.15 13.55
C ASP A 461 -1.66 -14.06 12.51
N TRP A 462 -1.79 -14.42 11.24
CA TRP A 462 -2.17 -13.52 10.16
C TRP A 462 -3.52 -12.82 10.39
N LEU A 463 -4.49 -13.48 11.00
CA LEU A 463 -5.79 -12.90 11.32
C LEU A 463 -5.71 -12.12 12.65
N ASP A 464 -5.49 -10.82 12.55
CA ASP A 464 -5.27 -9.93 13.70
C ASP A 464 -6.40 -9.98 14.76
N CYS A 465 -7.60 -10.32 14.32
CA CYS A 465 -8.77 -10.39 15.19
C CYS A 465 -8.80 -11.64 16.11
N LEU A 466 -7.96 -12.64 15.84
CA LEU A 466 -7.78 -13.83 16.69
C LEU A 466 -6.74 -13.63 17.79
N ASN A 467 -6.53 -12.42 18.24
CA ASN A 467 -5.45 -12.03 19.14
C ASN A 467 -5.57 -12.53 20.60
N SER A 468 -6.56 -13.34 20.90
CA SER A 468 -6.70 -14.00 22.22
C SER A 468 -6.92 -15.53 22.16
N ALA A 469 -6.85 -16.11 20.98
CA ALA A 469 -7.08 -17.56 20.84
C ALA A 469 -6.01 -18.43 21.56
N GLY A 470 -4.77 -17.93 21.70
CA GLY A 470 -3.64 -18.65 22.28
C GLY A 470 -2.86 -17.92 23.36
N LEU A 471 -3.38 -16.85 23.95
CA LEU A 471 -2.68 -16.04 24.96
C LEU A 471 -2.28 -16.81 26.22
N LYS A 472 -3.05 -17.85 26.59
CA LYS A 472 -2.76 -18.73 27.75
C LYS A 472 -1.75 -19.83 27.39
N GLY A 473 -1.30 -19.90 26.13
CA GLY A 473 -0.23 -20.80 25.69
C GLY A 473 -0.66 -22.20 25.28
N ARG A 474 -1.98 -22.48 25.17
CA ARG A 474 -2.50 -23.76 24.69
C ARG A 474 -2.88 -23.70 23.20
N GLY A 475 -3.34 -22.52 22.70
CA GLY A 475 -3.82 -22.35 21.35
C GLY A 475 -2.79 -22.68 20.27
N GLU A 476 -3.23 -23.27 19.15
CA GLU A 476 -2.41 -23.70 18.01
C GLU A 476 -3.01 -23.19 16.71
N THR A 477 -2.16 -22.83 15.71
CA THR A 477 -2.56 -22.35 14.40
C THR A 477 -2.15 -23.33 13.31
N VAL A 478 -3.11 -23.77 12.51
CA VAL A 478 -2.87 -24.69 11.38
C VAL A 478 -2.26 -23.93 10.20
N MET A 479 -2.69 -22.70 9.95
CA MET A 479 -2.15 -21.89 8.85
C MET A 479 -0.63 -21.69 8.97
N VAL A 480 -0.15 -21.24 10.13
CA VAL A 480 1.30 -21.05 10.36
C VAL A 480 2.04 -22.37 10.34
N SER A 481 1.43 -23.46 10.82
CA SER A 481 2.02 -24.79 10.70
C SER A 481 2.20 -25.22 9.24
N CYS A 482 1.24 -24.92 8.35
CA CYS A 482 1.39 -25.13 6.90
C CYS A 482 2.49 -24.24 6.30
N GLN A 483 2.55 -22.96 6.69
CA GLN A 483 3.62 -22.05 6.26
C GLN A 483 5.00 -22.57 6.70
N LEU A 484 5.11 -23.07 7.92
CA LEU A 484 6.34 -23.63 8.47
C LEU A 484 6.82 -24.83 7.64
N VAL A 485 5.94 -25.73 7.19
CA VAL A 485 6.29 -26.84 6.27
C VAL A 485 6.98 -26.30 5.01
N MET A 486 6.46 -25.25 4.42
CA MET A 486 7.03 -24.61 3.23
C MET A 486 8.38 -23.92 3.54
N CYS A 487 8.45 -23.14 4.62
CA CYS A 487 9.66 -22.40 4.98
C CYS A 487 10.83 -23.31 5.38
N LEU A 488 10.57 -24.46 5.98
CA LEU A 488 11.59 -25.47 6.28
C LEU A 488 12.21 -26.05 4.99
N LYS A 489 11.42 -26.23 3.94
CA LYS A 489 11.92 -26.65 2.61
C LYS A 489 12.78 -25.55 2.00
N TYR A 490 12.35 -24.27 2.06
CA TYR A 490 13.16 -23.14 1.61
C TYR A 490 14.49 -23.01 2.36
N LEU A 491 14.47 -23.19 3.69
CA LEU A 491 15.70 -23.18 4.48
C LEU A 491 16.65 -24.30 4.08
N ALA A 492 16.12 -25.50 3.83
CA ALA A 492 16.94 -26.63 3.38
C ALA A 492 17.59 -26.37 2.01
N GLU A 493 16.85 -25.82 1.05
CA GLU A 493 17.38 -25.39 -0.26
C GLU A 493 18.48 -24.30 -0.13
N ILE A 494 18.27 -23.30 0.74
CA ILE A 494 19.27 -22.25 1.00
C ILE A 494 20.56 -22.89 1.56
N LEU A 495 20.44 -23.80 2.53
CA LEU A 495 21.60 -24.50 3.12
C LEU A 495 22.35 -25.33 2.09
N GLU A 496 21.63 -26.09 1.25
CA GLU A 496 22.20 -26.86 0.14
C GLU A 496 22.95 -25.95 -0.83
N LYS A 497 22.32 -24.84 -1.23
CA LYS A 497 22.92 -23.85 -2.14
C LYS A 497 24.21 -23.22 -1.61
N LEU A 498 24.28 -23.02 -0.29
CA LEU A 498 25.47 -22.51 0.38
C LEU A 498 26.51 -23.62 0.74
N GLY A 499 26.26 -24.87 0.34
CA GLY A 499 27.12 -26.00 0.69
C GLY A 499 27.18 -26.29 2.20
N LYS A 500 26.13 -25.92 2.94
CA LYS A 500 26.02 -26.14 4.39
C LYS A 500 25.28 -27.47 4.65
N THR A 501 25.70 -28.15 5.72
CA THR A 501 25.04 -29.35 6.22
C THR A 501 23.81 -29.01 7.07
N GLY A 502 22.91 -30.00 7.28
CA GLY A 502 21.77 -29.88 8.19
C GLY A 502 20.42 -29.59 7.47
N GLY A 503 20.39 -29.45 6.14
CA GLY A 503 19.15 -29.34 5.36
C GLY A 503 18.21 -30.53 5.58
N ASP A 504 18.73 -31.75 5.59
CA ASP A 504 17.96 -33.00 5.80
C ASP A 504 17.15 -32.99 7.11
N LYS A 505 17.68 -32.36 8.18
CA LYS A 505 16.97 -32.18 9.46
C LYS A 505 15.66 -31.40 9.24
N TYR A 506 15.70 -30.32 8.48
CA TYR A 506 14.53 -29.46 8.26
C TYR A 506 13.53 -30.10 7.31
N LEU A 507 13.99 -30.85 6.30
CA LEU A 507 13.12 -31.68 5.46
C LEU A 507 12.39 -32.75 6.27
N ALA A 508 13.09 -33.43 7.18
CA ALA A 508 12.47 -34.41 8.07
C ALA A 508 11.42 -33.77 9.01
N TYR A 509 11.69 -32.56 9.55
CA TYR A 509 10.70 -31.83 10.32
C TYR A 509 9.49 -31.43 9.48
N ALA A 510 9.69 -30.96 8.25
CA ALA A 510 8.63 -30.59 7.33
C ALA A 510 7.69 -31.78 7.05
N GLU A 511 8.22 -32.95 6.75
CA GLU A 511 7.43 -34.17 6.49
C GLU A 511 6.69 -34.65 7.75
N LYS A 512 7.33 -34.61 8.92
CA LYS A 512 6.66 -34.93 10.19
C LYS A 512 5.50 -33.96 10.46
N LEU A 513 5.73 -32.66 10.30
CA LEU A 513 4.69 -31.63 10.54
C LEU A 513 3.54 -31.77 9.55
N LYS A 514 3.83 -32.03 8.26
CA LYS A 514 2.83 -32.35 7.22
C LYS A 514 1.95 -33.53 7.65
N SER A 515 2.54 -34.60 8.14
CA SER A 515 1.79 -35.77 8.63
C SER A 515 0.92 -35.42 9.84
N THR A 516 1.47 -34.70 10.82
CA THR A 516 0.75 -34.24 12.02
C THR A 516 -0.45 -33.35 11.66
N ILE A 517 -0.27 -32.35 10.76
CA ILE A 517 -1.37 -31.48 10.32
C ILE A 517 -2.52 -32.30 9.72
N ASN A 518 -2.19 -33.28 8.87
CA ASN A 518 -3.18 -34.16 8.26
C ASN A 518 -3.92 -35.05 9.27
N GLU A 519 -3.23 -35.49 10.30
CA GLU A 519 -3.81 -36.36 11.34
C GLU A 519 -4.77 -35.59 12.27
N VAL A 520 -4.39 -34.35 12.69
CA VAL A 520 -5.10 -33.66 13.77
C VAL A 520 -6.07 -32.59 13.29
N SER A 521 -5.90 -32.03 12.08
CA SER A 521 -6.70 -30.88 11.59
C SER A 521 -7.52 -31.14 10.34
N TYR A 522 -7.23 -32.19 9.55
CA TYR A 522 -8.08 -32.58 8.43
C TYR A 522 -9.33 -33.29 8.97
N ASN A 523 -10.49 -32.65 8.80
CA ASN A 523 -11.72 -33.10 9.42
C ASN A 523 -12.53 -34.04 8.51
N LYS A 524 -13.57 -34.66 9.06
CA LYS A 524 -14.44 -35.63 8.36
C LYS A 524 -15.23 -35.03 7.18
N GLU A 525 -15.37 -33.70 7.13
CA GLU A 525 -16.06 -32.99 6.06
C GLU A 525 -15.14 -32.73 4.85
N GLY A 526 -13.81 -32.97 4.98
CA GLY A 526 -12.86 -32.83 3.87
C GLY A 526 -12.17 -31.48 3.76
N PHE A 527 -12.00 -30.75 4.87
CA PHE A 527 -11.22 -29.52 4.93
C PHE A 527 -10.43 -29.44 6.23
N TYR A 528 -9.48 -28.47 6.30
CA TYR A 528 -8.63 -28.30 7.47
C TYR A 528 -9.26 -27.33 8.47
N ASN A 529 -9.31 -27.72 9.74
CA ASN A 529 -9.63 -26.83 10.85
C ASN A 529 -8.61 -25.70 10.94
N GLY A 530 -9.02 -24.51 11.39
CA GLY A 530 -8.16 -23.32 11.37
C GLY A 530 -7.30 -23.16 12.60
N VAL A 531 -7.90 -23.10 13.78
CA VAL A 531 -7.23 -22.77 15.04
C VAL A 531 -7.80 -23.62 16.18
N PHE A 532 -6.90 -24.20 16.99
CA PHE A 532 -7.23 -24.75 18.29
C PHE A 532 -7.06 -23.65 19.34
N THR A 533 -8.06 -23.45 20.20
CA THR A 533 -8.07 -22.33 21.16
C THR A 533 -7.58 -22.72 22.54
N ASP A 534 -7.22 -21.75 23.36
CA ASP A 534 -6.92 -21.93 24.78
C ASP A 534 -8.07 -22.62 25.57
N GLY A 535 -9.31 -22.50 25.08
CA GLY A 535 -10.51 -23.15 25.60
C GLY A 535 -10.59 -24.67 25.30
N GLY A 536 -9.67 -25.17 24.47
CA GLY A 536 -9.65 -26.60 24.10
C GLY A 536 -10.64 -26.98 23.01
N ASN A 537 -11.00 -26.02 22.14
CA ASN A 537 -11.93 -26.24 21.05
C ASN A 537 -11.29 -25.84 19.71
N TRP A 538 -11.63 -26.55 18.65
CA TRP A 538 -11.37 -26.10 17.29
C TRP A 538 -12.35 -25.01 16.87
N ILE A 539 -11.85 -24.00 16.18
CA ILE A 539 -12.63 -23.00 15.44
C ILE A 539 -12.19 -22.98 13.98
N PHE A 540 -13.07 -22.44 13.14
CA PHE A 540 -12.98 -22.65 11.69
C PHE A 540 -12.96 -24.15 11.38
N SER A 541 -13.93 -24.87 11.92
CA SER A 541 -14.00 -26.32 11.89
C SER A 541 -15.36 -26.80 11.34
N ASP A 542 -15.50 -28.12 11.27
CA ASP A 542 -16.77 -28.74 10.89
C ASP A 542 -17.86 -28.58 11.98
N ASN A 543 -17.47 -28.17 13.19
CA ASN A 543 -18.40 -27.91 14.31
C ASN A 543 -17.74 -27.00 15.35
N ASP A 544 -17.82 -25.69 15.13
CA ASP A 544 -17.35 -24.69 16.09
C ASP A 544 -18.19 -24.67 17.37
N PRO A 545 -17.68 -24.12 18.50
CA PRO A 545 -18.40 -24.11 19.78
C PRO A 545 -19.81 -23.49 19.78
N ASP A 546 -20.13 -22.63 18.80
CA ASP A 546 -21.48 -22.07 18.60
C ASP A 546 -22.39 -22.95 17.72
N GLY A 547 -21.90 -24.12 17.29
CA GLY A 547 -22.61 -25.07 16.45
C GLY A 547 -22.53 -24.79 14.95
N GLU A 548 -21.77 -23.80 14.54
CA GLU A 548 -21.58 -23.45 13.12
C GLU A 548 -20.43 -24.25 12.49
N LYS A 549 -20.59 -24.58 11.19
CA LYS A 549 -19.48 -25.07 10.37
C LYS A 549 -18.84 -23.87 9.68
N ARG A 550 -17.51 -23.69 9.86
CA ARG A 550 -16.76 -22.59 9.26
C ARG A 550 -15.61 -23.08 8.41
N VAL A 551 -15.67 -22.82 7.13
CA VAL A 551 -14.53 -22.97 6.20
C VAL A 551 -13.71 -21.69 6.25
N TYR A 552 -12.39 -21.78 6.48
CA TYR A 552 -11.48 -20.65 6.57
C TYR A 552 -10.49 -20.65 5.41
N ALA A 553 -10.54 -19.63 4.56
CA ALA A 553 -9.76 -19.56 3.33
C ALA A 553 -8.24 -19.62 3.54
N PRO A 554 -7.62 -18.86 4.49
CA PRO A 554 -6.17 -18.89 4.68
C PRO A 554 -5.61 -20.25 5.00
N THR A 555 -6.17 -20.96 5.97
CA THR A 555 -5.68 -22.29 6.34
C THR A 555 -5.77 -23.27 5.18
N ASN A 556 -6.93 -23.32 4.52
CA ASN A 556 -7.17 -24.29 3.46
C ASN A 556 -6.34 -23.96 2.19
N SER A 557 -6.13 -22.69 1.89
CA SER A 557 -5.23 -22.28 0.82
C SER A 557 -3.77 -22.65 1.12
N TYR A 558 -3.28 -22.37 2.34
CA TYR A 558 -1.91 -22.75 2.73
C TYR A 558 -1.68 -24.25 2.82
N ALA A 559 -2.70 -25.05 3.13
CA ALA A 559 -2.60 -26.51 3.07
C ALA A 559 -2.27 -26.99 1.65
N ILE A 560 -2.84 -26.36 0.62
CA ILE A 560 -2.52 -26.65 -0.80
C ILE A 560 -1.13 -26.09 -1.14
N ILE A 561 -0.87 -24.81 -0.84
CA ILE A 561 0.38 -24.08 -1.19
C ILE A 561 1.62 -24.81 -0.64
N SER A 562 1.56 -25.30 0.58
CA SER A 562 2.67 -25.98 1.26
C SER A 562 2.84 -27.46 0.85
N GLY A 563 1.86 -28.02 0.13
CA GLY A 563 1.78 -29.45 -0.22
C GLY A 563 1.29 -30.33 0.95
N VAL A 564 0.73 -29.75 2.01
CA VAL A 564 0.09 -30.50 3.10
C VAL A 564 -1.15 -31.25 2.60
N ALA A 565 -1.93 -30.63 1.72
CA ALA A 565 -3.14 -31.19 1.12
C ALA A 565 -2.87 -32.15 -0.06
N GLU A 566 -1.64 -32.66 -0.24
CA GLU A 566 -1.31 -33.56 -1.35
C GLU A 566 -2.28 -34.75 -1.44
N GLY A 567 -2.91 -34.91 -2.62
CA GLY A 567 -3.94 -35.92 -2.88
C GLY A 567 -5.34 -35.59 -2.34
N LYS A 568 -5.54 -34.40 -1.73
CA LYS A 568 -6.83 -33.91 -1.19
C LYS A 568 -7.21 -32.53 -1.74
N GLU A 569 -6.42 -31.99 -2.67
CA GLU A 569 -6.52 -30.61 -3.16
C GLU A 569 -7.91 -30.32 -3.71
N GLN A 570 -8.49 -31.24 -4.50
CA GLN A 570 -9.80 -31.03 -5.08
C GLN A 570 -10.93 -30.96 -4.03
N GLU A 571 -10.83 -31.76 -2.96
CA GLU A 571 -11.81 -31.76 -1.88
C GLU A 571 -11.74 -30.43 -1.11
N VAL A 572 -10.54 -29.98 -0.81
CA VAL A 572 -10.30 -28.67 -0.17
C VAL A 572 -10.79 -27.51 -1.06
N ILE A 573 -10.52 -27.55 -2.36
CA ILE A 573 -11.02 -26.57 -3.33
C ILE A 573 -12.54 -26.52 -3.36
N ASN A 574 -13.23 -27.65 -3.33
CA ASN A 574 -14.69 -27.69 -3.30
C ASN A 574 -15.25 -26.93 -2.07
N HIS A 575 -14.58 -26.99 -0.94
CA HIS A 575 -14.94 -26.22 0.24
C HIS A 575 -14.61 -24.72 0.09
N LEU A 576 -13.46 -24.38 -0.49
CA LEU A 576 -13.11 -22.98 -0.77
C LEU A 576 -14.09 -22.32 -1.74
N GLU A 577 -14.62 -23.05 -2.73
CA GLU A 577 -15.65 -22.55 -3.64
C GLU A 577 -16.97 -22.17 -2.91
N THR A 578 -17.26 -22.76 -1.75
CA THR A 578 -18.44 -22.37 -0.96
C THR A 578 -18.34 -20.96 -0.36
N LEU A 579 -17.17 -20.36 -0.39
CA LEU A 579 -16.92 -18.98 0.09
C LEU A 579 -17.24 -17.92 -0.94
N GLU A 580 -17.64 -18.31 -2.16
CA GLU A 580 -17.96 -17.37 -3.22
C GLU A 580 -19.21 -16.53 -2.91
N THR A 581 -19.13 -15.25 -3.22
CA THR A 581 -20.21 -14.28 -3.17
C THR A 581 -20.23 -13.44 -4.45
N ASP A 582 -21.24 -12.58 -4.60
CA ASP A 582 -21.30 -11.62 -5.71
C ASP A 582 -20.20 -10.53 -5.68
N LYS A 583 -19.39 -10.47 -4.62
CA LYS A 583 -18.28 -9.51 -4.43
C LYS A 583 -16.90 -10.16 -4.40
N GLY A 584 -16.82 -11.47 -4.51
CA GLY A 584 -15.63 -12.27 -4.40
C GLY A 584 -15.71 -13.32 -3.29
N TYR A 585 -14.58 -13.93 -2.96
CA TYR A 585 -14.51 -14.99 -1.95
C TYR A 585 -14.34 -14.38 -0.56
N GLN A 586 -15.27 -14.70 0.35
CA GLN A 586 -15.17 -14.24 1.73
C GLN A 586 -14.10 -14.98 2.52
N LEU A 587 -13.63 -14.35 3.60
CA LEU A 587 -12.52 -14.86 4.40
C LEU A 587 -12.85 -16.19 5.08
N PHE A 588 -14.10 -16.35 5.52
CA PHE A 588 -14.67 -17.61 6.03
C PHE A 588 -16.19 -17.60 5.92
N SER A 589 -16.80 -18.77 5.92
CA SER A 589 -18.20 -18.98 5.49
C SER A 589 -19.27 -18.33 6.38
N VAL A 590 -19.09 -18.33 7.71
CA VAL A 590 -20.08 -17.80 8.67
C VAL A 590 -19.38 -16.82 9.63
N PRO A 591 -19.82 -15.56 9.72
CA PRO A 591 -19.21 -14.60 10.61
C PRO A 591 -19.39 -14.98 12.08
N PHE A 592 -18.46 -14.54 12.92
CA PHE A 592 -18.63 -14.63 14.36
C PHE A 592 -19.62 -13.56 14.84
N GLY A 593 -20.59 -14.01 15.64
CA GLY A 593 -21.57 -13.16 16.30
C GLY A 593 -21.28 -12.98 17.78
N LYS A 594 -22.06 -12.10 18.43
CA LYS A 594 -21.92 -11.81 19.88
C LYS A 594 -22.09 -13.03 20.81
N LYS A 595 -22.60 -14.15 20.33
CA LYS A 595 -22.79 -15.37 21.12
C LYS A 595 -21.50 -16.12 21.40
N TYR A 596 -20.46 -15.94 20.59
CA TYR A 596 -19.18 -16.61 20.74
C TYR A 596 -18.07 -15.59 20.94
N MET A 597 -17.85 -15.23 22.20
CA MET A 597 -16.96 -14.14 22.60
C MET A 597 -15.64 -14.64 23.20
N GLU A 598 -15.62 -15.88 23.74
CA GLU A 598 -14.49 -16.38 24.51
C GLU A 598 -13.40 -16.90 23.58
N GLY A 599 -12.19 -16.33 23.69
CA GLY A 599 -11.00 -16.83 23.02
C GLY A 599 -10.75 -16.34 21.60
N ILE A 600 -11.62 -15.49 21.03
CA ILE A 600 -11.45 -14.97 19.66
C ILE A 600 -11.07 -13.50 19.57
N GLY A 601 -10.75 -12.85 20.71
CA GLY A 601 -10.25 -11.47 20.71
C GLY A 601 -11.25 -10.44 20.17
N LYS A 602 -10.79 -9.56 19.32
CA LYS A 602 -11.56 -8.41 18.84
C LYS A 602 -12.85 -8.76 18.09
N MET A 603 -12.93 -9.89 17.42
CA MET A 603 -14.17 -10.35 16.80
C MET A 603 -15.24 -10.65 17.86
N GLY A 604 -14.81 -11.24 18.98
CA GLY A 604 -15.70 -11.54 20.09
C GLY A 604 -16.17 -10.30 20.85
N THR A 605 -15.42 -9.19 20.87
CA THR A 605 -15.80 -7.95 21.57
C THR A 605 -16.78 -7.09 20.78
N GLY A 606 -17.02 -7.41 19.50
CA GLY A 606 -17.91 -6.65 18.62
C GLY A 606 -17.27 -5.44 17.95
N ASP A 607 -15.93 -5.29 18.04
CA ASP A 607 -15.18 -4.27 17.30
C ASP A 607 -15.29 -4.49 15.79
N PHE A 608 -15.46 -5.75 15.38
CA PHE A 608 -15.73 -6.13 13.99
C PHE A 608 -17.08 -6.83 13.91
N GLN A 609 -18.10 -6.08 13.52
CA GLN A 609 -19.43 -6.65 13.29
C GLN A 609 -19.42 -7.72 12.17
N PRO A 610 -20.39 -8.63 12.12
CA PRO A 610 -20.52 -9.63 11.06
C PRO A 610 -20.43 -9.01 9.66
N TYR A 611 -19.64 -9.65 8.79
CA TYR A 611 -19.40 -9.24 7.39
C TYR A 611 -18.60 -7.93 7.21
N PHE A 612 -17.99 -7.42 8.28
CA PHE A 612 -17.15 -6.24 8.24
C PHE A 612 -15.67 -6.64 8.37
N ALA A 613 -14.80 -6.07 7.52
CA ALA A 613 -13.35 -6.29 7.58
C ALA A 613 -12.97 -7.78 7.73
N GLU A 614 -12.21 -8.15 8.74
CA GLU A 614 -11.75 -9.51 8.98
C GLU A 614 -12.85 -10.48 9.46
N ASN A 615 -14.06 -10.01 9.76
CA ASN A 615 -15.15 -10.89 10.19
C ASN A 615 -16.03 -11.33 9.01
N ALA A 616 -15.51 -12.24 8.18
CA ALA A 616 -16.17 -12.85 7.02
C ALA A 616 -16.56 -11.87 5.88
N SER A 617 -15.83 -10.78 5.69
CA SER A 617 -15.91 -10.01 4.45
C SER A 617 -15.13 -10.69 3.32
N VAL A 618 -15.22 -10.16 2.10
CA VAL A 618 -14.24 -10.47 1.05
C VAL A 618 -12.94 -9.76 1.41
N TYR A 619 -11.94 -10.51 1.86
CA TYR A 619 -10.67 -9.96 2.31
C TYR A 619 -9.57 -10.32 1.30
N ASN A 620 -9.27 -9.39 0.37
CA ASN A 620 -8.49 -9.68 -0.84
C ASN A 620 -7.19 -10.45 -0.58
N HIS A 621 -6.38 -10.02 0.38
CA HIS A 621 -5.13 -10.71 0.68
C HIS A 621 -5.37 -12.17 1.12
N GLY A 622 -6.20 -12.39 2.15
CA GLY A 622 -6.35 -13.69 2.80
C GLY A 622 -7.34 -14.63 2.14
N SER A 623 -8.36 -14.13 1.46
CA SER A 623 -9.36 -14.98 0.82
C SER A 623 -9.14 -15.14 -0.68
N GLN A 624 -8.81 -14.07 -1.40
CA GLN A 624 -8.69 -14.17 -2.84
C GLN A 624 -7.26 -14.50 -3.28
N PHE A 625 -6.24 -13.80 -2.78
CA PHE A 625 -4.88 -14.03 -3.28
C PHE A 625 -4.22 -15.30 -2.73
N PHE A 626 -4.47 -15.70 -1.48
CA PHE A 626 -4.01 -17.01 -1.02
C PHE A 626 -4.67 -18.13 -1.80
N TYR A 627 -5.97 -17.99 -2.09
CA TYR A 627 -6.69 -18.97 -2.91
C TYR A 627 -6.19 -18.95 -4.38
N ALA A 628 -5.94 -17.79 -4.97
CA ALA A 628 -5.34 -17.69 -6.31
C ALA A 628 -3.99 -18.43 -6.40
N ARG A 629 -3.13 -18.31 -5.37
CA ARG A 629 -1.88 -19.06 -5.29
C ARG A 629 -2.13 -20.57 -5.23
N ALA A 630 -3.07 -21.01 -4.39
CA ALA A 630 -3.44 -22.42 -4.28
C ALA A 630 -3.95 -22.98 -5.61
N LEU A 631 -4.78 -22.24 -6.33
CA LEU A 631 -5.28 -22.62 -7.66
C LEU A 631 -4.16 -22.75 -8.70
N ALA A 632 -3.18 -21.82 -8.65
CA ALA A 632 -2.01 -21.91 -9.52
C ALA A 632 -1.12 -23.14 -9.22
N GLU A 633 -1.04 -23.57 -7.95
CA GLU A 633 -0.30 -24.80 -7.60
C GLU A 633 -0.94 -26.05 -8.20
N VAL A 634 -2.25 -26.13 -8.22
CA VAL A 634 -2.98 -27.26 -8.84
C VAL A 634 -3.22 -27.08 -10.35
N GLY A 635 -3.02 -25.87 -10.88
CA GLY A 635 -3.18 -25.56 -12.30
C GLY A 635 -4.63 -25.32 -12.73
N ASP A 636 -5.52 -24.90 -11.83
CA ASP A 636 -6.91 -24.55 -12.14
C ASP A 636 -7.02 -23.11 -12.66
N TYR A 637 -6.70 -22.91 -13.94
CA TYR A 637 -6.66 -21.59 -14.55
C TYR A 637 -8.05 -20.93 -14.73
N GLU A 638 -9.13 -21.71 -14.79
CA GLU A 638 -10.49 -21.15 -14.91
C GLU A 638 -10.92 -20.49 -13.59
N LYS A 639 -10.75 -21.19 -12.46
CA LYS A 639 -11.02 -20.61 -11.15
C LYS A 639 -10.04 -19.49 -10.80
N LEU A 640 -8.76 -19.63 -11.19
CA LEU A 640 -7.78 -18.55 -11.01
C LEU A 640 -8.23 -17.25 -11.69
N TYR A 641 -8.67 -17.36 -12.96
CA TYR A 641 -9.21 -16.19 -13.68
C TYR A 641 -10.38 -15.54 -12.95
N LYS A 642 -11.32 -16.36 -12.48
CA LYS A 642 -12.50 -15.88 -11.73
C LYS A 642 -12.10 -15.13 -10.46
N VAL A 643 -11.19 -15.68 -9.67
CA VAL A 643 -10.69 -15.07 -8.44
C VAL A 643 -9.98 -13.74 -8.74
N LEU A 644 -9.10 -13.70 -9.74
CA LEU A 644 -8.42 -12.48 -10.14
C LEU A 644 -9.39 -11.42 -10.65
N ASN A 645 -10.41 -11.82 -11.41
CA ASN A 645 -11.42 -10.91 -11.91
C ASN A 645 -12.23 -10.26 -10.77
N PHE A 646 -12.54 -11.00 -9.70
CA PHE A 646 -13.13 -10.44 -8.49
C PHE A 646 -12.21 -9.47 -7.75
N ALA A 647 -10.90 -9.67 -7.80
CA ALA A 647 -9.94 -8.81 -7.13
C ALA A 647 -9.69 -7.48 -7.88
N MET A 648 -10.01 -7.41 -9.18
CA MET A 648 -9.78 -6.21 -9.99
C MET A 648 -10.76 -5.09 -9.65
N PRO A 649 -10.30 -3.93 -9.15
CA PRO A 649 -11.17 -2.85 -8.69
C PRO A 649 -11.96 -2.19 -9.82
N PHE A 650 -11.49 -2.29 -11.06
CA PHE A 650 -12.15 -1.74 -12.26
C PHE A 650 -13.23 -2.65 -12.85
N ASN A 651 -13.43 -3.85 -12.31
CA ASN A 651 -14.44 -4.78 -12.81
C ASN A 651 -15.85 -4.35 -12.37
N GLU A 652 -16.56 -3.64 -13.25
CA GLU A 652 -17.89 -3.10 -12.97
C GLU A 652 -18.99 -4.15 -12.76
N GLU A 653 -18.81 -5.38 -13.19
CA GLU A 653 -19.77 -6.45 -12.94
C GLU A 653 -19.86 -6.75 -11.44
N ASN A 654 -18.72 -6.76 -10.77
CA ASN A 654 -18.60 -7.07 -9.35
C ASN A 654 -18.53 -5.83 -8.47
N HIS A 655 -17.87 -4.77 -8.94
CA HIS A 655 -17.51 -3.56 -8.19
C HIS A 655 -17.96 -2.30 -8.91
N LYS A 656 -19.24 -1.98 -8.82
CA LYS A 656 -19.73 -0.70 -9.37
C LYS A 656 -19.07 0.46 -8.65
N GLU A 657 -18.49 1.39 -9.39
CA GLU A 657 -17.76 2.55 -8.87
C GLU A 657 -18.51 3.28 -7.75
N ARG A 658 -19.82 3.45 -7.90
CA ARG A 658 -20.66 4.13 -6.90
C ARG A 658 -20.90 3.33 -5.62
N ASP A 659 -20.80 2.02 -5.69
CA ASP A 659 -21.03 1.12 -4.55
C ASP A 659 -19.76 0.92 -3.73
N ILE A 660 -18.62 0.82 -4.39
CA ILE A 660 -17.32 0.59 -3.72
C ILE A 660 -16.84 1.80 -2.91
N CYS A 661 -17.25 3.02 -3.28
CA CYS A 661 -16.84 4.28 -2.61
C CYS A 661 -15.31 4.48 -2.56
N ALA A 662 -14.59 3.98 -3.56
CA ALA A 662 -13.16 4.14 -3.76
C ALA A 662 -12.88 4.34 -5.25
N ALA A 663 -11.69 4.80 -5.60
CA ALA A 663 -11.28 4.90 -6.99
C ALA A 663 -11.26 3.52 -7.66
N PRO A 664 -11.67 3.39 -8.92
CA PRO A 664 -11.68 2.10 -9.63
C PRO A 664 -10.28 1.58 -9.96
N TYR A 665 -9.24 2.34 -9.66
CA TYR A 665 -7.85 1.91 -9.75
C TYR A 665 -7.26 1.49 -8.40
N ALA A 666 -7.93 1.76 -7.27
CA ALA A 666 -7.37 1.50 -5.95
C ALA A 666 -7.60 0.03 -5.53
N ILE A 667 -6.51 -0.70 -5.35
CA ILE A 667 -6.56 -2.05 -4.76
C ILE A 667 -6.83 -1.92 -3.27
N THR A 668 -7.96 -2.50 -2.83
CA THR A 668 -8.43 -2.40 -1.45
C THR A 668 -8.09 -3.66 -0.65
N ASN A 669 -8.11 -3.52 0.67
CA ASN A 669 -7.94 -4.66 1.56
C ASN A 669 -9.16 -5.59 1.52
N CYS A 670 -10.35 -5.02 1.55
CA CYS A 670 -11.57 -5.81 1.57
C CYS A 670 -12.75 -5.12 0.87
N TYR A 671 -13.76 -5.93 0.55
CA TYR A 671 -15.12 -5.46 0.22
C TYR A 671 -16.06 -5.96 1.31
N HIS A 672 -16.72 -5.04 2.01
CA HIS A 672 -17.62 -5.37 3.09
C HIS A 672 -18.89 -6.07 2.57
N LEU A 673 -19.37 -7.08 3.30
CA LEU A 673 -20.60 -7.79 2.98
C LEU A 673 -21.76 -7.39 3.89
N VAL A 674 -21.57 -6.38 4.74
CA VAL A 674 -22.62 -5.83 5.62
C VAL A 674 -23.79 -5.35 4.78
N PRO A 675 -25.04 -5.79 5.06
CA PRO A 675 -26.19 -5.50 4.19
C PRO A 675 -26.42 -4.01 3.90
N SER A 676 -26.17 -3.12 4.88
CA SER A 676 -26.40 -1.67 4.74
C SER A 676 -25.39 -0.94 3.84
N PHE A 677 -24.24 -1.55 3.56
CA PHE A 677 -23.20 -0.99 2.68
C PHE A 677 -22.39 -2.09 1.97
N ARG A 678 -23.12 -3.09 1.46
CA ARG A 678 -22.55 -4.24 0.76
C ARG A 678 -21.76 -3.81 -0.47
N GLY A 679 -20.53 -4.31 -0.59
CA GLY A 679 -19.60 -4.01 -1.68
C GLY A 679 -18.77 -2.76 -1.46
N ARG A 680 -18.95 -2.02 -0.35
CA ARG A 680 -18.07 -0.89 -0.05
C ARG A 680 -16.64 -1.38 0.19
N ALA A 681 -15.68 -0.75 -0.47
CA ALA A 681 -14.26 -0.98 -0.28
C ALA A 681 -13.81 -0.54 1.12
N GLY A 682 -12.91 -1.29 1.72
CA GLY A 682 -12.28 -0.97 2.99
C GLY A 682 -10.78 -0.96 2.89
N PHE A 683 -10.16 0.10 3.43
CA PHE A 683 -8.71 0.18 3.63
C PHE A 683 -7.90 0.09 2.33
N SER A 684 -8.09 1.04 1.41
CA SER A 684 -7.22 1.18 0.22
C SER A 684 -5.78 1.40 0.65
N PHE A 685 -4.84 0.78 -0.06
CA PHE A 685 -3.38 0.86 0.17
C PHE A 685 -2.90 0.35 1.53
N LEU A 686 -3.73 -0.34 2.30
CA LEU A 686 -3.41 -0.74 3.67
C LEU A 686 -2.65 -2.06 3.77
N THR A 687 -2.84 -2.99 2.84
CA THR A 687 -2.32 -4.36 2.97
C THR A 687 -1.42 -4.77 1.83
N GLY A 688 -0.82 -5.99 1.97
CA GLY A 688 -0.09 -6.66 0.91
C GLY A 688 -0.91 -7.03 -0.33
N SER A 689 -2.18 -6.63 -0.42
CA SER A 689 -3.04 -6.99 -1.58
C SER A 689 -2.45 -6.52 -2.90
N VAL A 690 -1.80 -5.35 -2.93
CA VAL A 690 -1.14 -4.82 -4.13
C VAL A 690 0.01 -5.74 -4.57
N ALA A 691 0.90 -6.07 -3.64
CA ALA A 691 2.04 -6.96 -3.88
C ALA A 691 1.60 -8.40 -4.22
N MET A 692 0.52 -8.86 -3.58
CA MET A 692 -0.06 -10.17 -3.89
C MET A 692 -0.69 -10.21 -5.28
N LEU A 693 -1.31 -9.12 -5.76
CA LEU A 693 -1.82 -9.03 -7.13
C LEU A 693 -0.67 -9.06 -8.14
N GLU A 694 0.42 -8.34 -7.89
CA GLU A 694 1.61 -8.40 -8.74
C GLU A 694 2.13 -9.83 -8.88
N ARG A 695 2.30 -10.52 -7.75
CA ARG A 695 2.71 -11.94 -7.74
C ARG A 695 1.67 -12.85 -8.41
N ALA A 696 0.37 -12.57 -8.22
CA ALA A 696 -0.69 -13.36 -8.82
C ALA A 696 -0.68 -13.28 -10.35
N VAL A 697 -0.39 -12.12 -10.90
CA VAL A 697 -0.26 -11.94 -12.35
C VAL A 697 1.01 -12.61 -12.87
N TYR A 698 2.18 -12.19 -12.40
CA TYR A 698 3.45 -12.63 -12.99
C TYR A 698 3.88 -14.02 -12.53
N ASN A 699 3.79 -14.33 -11.23
CA ASN A 699 4.34 -15.55 -10.69
C ASN A 699 3.36 -16.72 -10.72
N TRP A 700 2.03 -16.46 -10.66
CA TRP A 700 1.05 -17.54 -10.60
C TRP A 700 0.30 -17.73 -11.91
N MET A 701 -0.26 -16.65 -12.49
CA MET A 701 -1.01 -16.76 -13.74
C MET A 701 -0.08 -16.99 -14.95
N PHE A 702 0.90 -16.11 -15.18
CA PHE A 702 1.92 -16.33 -16.21
C PHE A 702 2.96 -17.37 -15.79
N GLY A 703 3.05 -17.68 -14.51
CA GLY A 703 3.81 -18.78 -13.95
C GLY A 703 5.32 -18.57 -13.90
N VAL A 704 5.82 -17.33 -13.99
CA VAL A 704 7.26 -17.04 -13.90
C VAL A 704 7.69 -17.05 -12.44
N ARG A 705 8.44 -18.06 -12.05
CA ARG A 705 8.92 -18.21 -10.67
C ARG A 705 10.43 -18.28 -10.63
N PHE A 706 11.02 -17.49 -9.77
CA PHE A 706 12.47 -17.47 -9.55
C PHE A 706 12.87 -18.57 -8.56
N THR A 707 14.07 -19.12 -8.76
CA THR A 707 14.67 -20.15 -7.90
C THR A 707 16.13 -19.81 -7.65
N LEU A 708 16.76 -20.49 -6.70
CA LEU A 708 18.19 -20.29 -6.41
C LEU A 708 19.11 -20.68 -7.59
N ASP A 709 18.59 -21.39 -8.61
CA ASP A 709 19.34 -21.82 -9.80
C ASP A 709 18.99 -21.05 -11.09
N GLY A 710 17.92 -20.27 -11.07
CA GLY A 710 17.43 -19.55 -12.24
C GLY A 710 15.95 -19.27 -12.14
N LEU A 711 15.19 -19.50 -13.20
CA LEU A 711 13.74 -19.37 -13.18
C LEU A 711 13.07 -20.56 -13.87
N TYR A 712 11.84 -20.81 -13.52
CA TYR A 712 10.99 -21.71 -14.29
C TYR A 712 9.66 -21.05 -14.65
N VAL A 713 9.03 -21.55 -15.70
CA VAL A 713 7.70 -21.10 -16.13
C VAL A 713 6.74 -22.28 -16.01
N LYS A 714 5.83 -22.18 -15.01
CA LYS A 714 4.72 -23.11 -14.77
C LYS A 714 3.43 -22.33 -14.99
N PRO A 715 2.92 -22.25 -16.21
CA PRO A 715 1.78 -21.39 -16.52
C PRO A 715 0.49 -21.90 -15.86
N CYS A 716 -0.41 -20.98 -15.57
CA CYS A 716 -1.79 -21.22 -15.20
C CYS A 716 -2.64 -20.17 -15.93
N LEU A 717 -2.52 -20.15 -17.28
CA LEU A 717 -2.98 -19.06 -18.14
C LEU A 717 -4.41 -19.28 -18.61
N PRO A 718 -5.36 -18.38 -18.25
CA PRO A 718 -6.75 -18.46 -18.69
C PRO A 718 -6.90 -18.31 -20.21
N LYS A 719 -8.00 -18.81 -20.74
CA LYS A 719 -8.37 -18.73 -22.15
C LYS A 719 -8.46 -17.27 -22.63
N GLU A 720 -8.94 -16.38 -21.80
CA GLU A 720 -9.11 -14.95 -22.05
C GLU A 720 -7.77 -14.26 -22.34
N TYR A 721 -6.68 -14.81 -21.81
CA TYR A 721 -5.33 -14.30 -21.98
C TYR A 721 -4.45 -15.16 -22.92
N ALA A 722 -5.06 -15.98 -23.79
CA ALA A 722 -4.34 -16.63 -24.88
C ALA A 722 -3.66 -15.60 -25.79
N ASN A 723 -2.53 -15.95 -26.39
CA ASN A 723 -1.70 -15.07 -27.23
C ASN A 723 -1.17 -13.81 -26.49
N SER A 724 -0.82 -13.97 -25.23
CA SER A 724 -0.25 -12.91 -24.41
C SER A 724 1.27 -12.87 -24.45
N GLU A 725 1.81 -11.74 -24.06
CA GLU A 725 3.26 -11.51 -23.92
C GLU A 725 3.52 -10.81 -22.59
N ILE A 726 4.60 -11.20 -21.90
CA ILE A 726 5.13 -10.46 -20.75
C ILE A 726 6.58 -10.08 -21.00
N THR A 727 6.98 -8.93 -20.49
CA THR A 727 8.38 -8.48 -20.50
C THR A 727 8.79 -8.09 -19.10
N PHE A 728 9.99 -8.44 -18.67
CA PHE A 728 10.54 -8.09 -17.37
C PHE A 728 12.07 -8.16 -17.38
N GLN A 729 12.70 -7.52 -16.41
CA GLN A 729 14.13 -7.61 -16.20
C GLN A 729 14.48 -8.73 -15.21
N TYR A 730 15.53 -9.46 -15.52
CA TYR A 730 16.11 -10.48 -14.64
C TYR A 730 17.63 -10.49 -14.76
N LEU A 731 18.32 -10.34 -13.65
CA LEU A 731 19.82 -10.24 -13.60
C LEU A 731 20.41 -9.19 -14.55
N GLY A 732 19.71 -8.08 -14.75
CA GLY A 732 20.14 -6.99 -15.64
C GLY A 732 19.83 -7.20 -17.12
N GLU A 733 19.18 -8.29 -17.49
CA GLU A 733 18.82 -8.63 -18.87
C GLU A 733 17.29 -8.52 -19.10
N ASN A 734 16.89 -8.20 -20.32
CA ASN A 734 15.46 -8.14 -20.69
C ASN A 734 14.97 -9.52 -21.15
N LEU A 735 13.98 -10.04 -20.45
CA LEU A 735 13.29 -11.28 -20.82
C LEU A 735 11.89 -10.96 -21.34
N LYS A 736 11.58 -11.56 -22.50
CA LYS A 736 10.26 -11.52 -23.12
C LYS A 736 9.73 -12.94 -23.25
N ILE A 737 8.56 -13.21 -22.68
CA ILE A 737 7.90 -14.51 -22.80
C ILE A 737 6.59 -14.35 -23.56
N LYS A 738 6.44 -15.10 -24.65
CA LYS A 738 5.25 -15.15 -25.48
C LYS A 738 4.51 -16.46 -25.27
N PHE A 739 3.25 -16.37 -24.93
CA PHE A 739 2.34 -17.50 -24.77
C PHE A 739 1.43 -17.58 -25.99
N LYS A 740 1.54 -18.63 -26.81
CA LYS A 740 0.76 -18.79 -28.03
C LYS A 740 -0.66 -19.30 -27.80
N SER A 741 -0.90 -19.95 -26.67
CA SER A 741 -2.17 -20.56 -26.31
C SER A 741 -2.45 -20.32 -24.80
N TYR A 742 -3.35 -21.09 -24.22
CA TYR A 742 -3.70 -21.05 -22.79
C TYR A 742 -3.59 -22.44 -22.17
N GLY A 743 -3.64 -22.52 -20.85
CA GLY A 743 -3.61 -23.78 -20.10
C GLY A 743 -2.58 -23.77 -18.97
N ASN A 744 -2.38 -24.95 -18.39
CA ASN A 744 -1.54 -25.14 -17.20
C ASN A 744 -0.26 -25.96 -17.45
N LYS A 745 0.00 -26.36 -18.71
CA LYS A 745 1.19 -27.13 -19.08
C LYS A 745 1.87 -26.52 -20.29
N ALA A 746 3.16 -26.26 -20.20
CA ALA A 746 3.98 -26.01 -21.37
C ALA A 746 4.22 -27.33 -22.15
N VAL A 747 3.93 -27.35 -23.44
CA VAL A 747 4.09 -28.54 -24.28
C VAL A 747 5.26 -28.40 -25.26
N ALA A 748 5.57 -27.18 -25.66
CA ALA A 748 6.74 -26.86 -26.47
C ALA A 748 7.29 -25.50 -26.09
N ALA A 749 8.61 -25.32 -26.16
CA ALA A 749 9.28 -24.08 -25.88
C ALA A 749 10.45 -23.83 -26.84
N SER A 750 10.72 -22.54 -27.09
CA SER A 750 11.94 -22.12 -27.76
C SER A 750 12.53 -20.88 -27.09
N VAL A 751 13.86 -20.78 -27.08
CA VAL A 751 14.61 -19.60 -26.59
C VAL A 751 15.40 -19.05 -27.77
N ASN A 752 15.14 -17.81 -28.14
CA ASN A 752 15.73 -17.12 -29.29
C ASN A 752 15.64 -17.97 -30.58
N GLY A 753 14.47 -18.61 -30.78
CA GLY A 753 14.15 -19.46 -31.94
C GLY A 753 14.75 -20.87 -31.88
N LYS A 754 15.51 -21.25 -30.87
CA LYS A 754 16.02 -22.59 -30.66
C LYS A 754 15.13 -23.37 -29.73
N ALA A 755 14.68 -24.56 -30.13
CA ALA A 755 13.86 -25.42 -29.28
C ALA A 755 14.62 -25.80 -28.00
N VAL A 756 13.89 -25.77 -26.87
CA VAL A 756 14.37 -26.17 -25.56
C VAL A 756 13.43 -27.21 -24.95
N GLU A 757 13.99 -28.05 -24.09
CA GLU A 757 13.24 -29.12 -23.43
C GLU A 757 12.23 -28.55 -22.41
N VAL A 758 11.04 -29.12 -22.42
CA VAL A 758 10.00 -28.88 -21.39
C VAL A 758 9.84 -30.17 -20.59
N GLN A 759 9.93 -30.09 -19.30
CA GLN A 759 9.83 -31.25 -18.40
C GLN A 759 8.57 -31.15 -17.54
N ASN A 760 7.71 -32.16 -17.59
CA ASN A 760 6.47 -32.24 -16.82
C ASN A 760 5.58 -30.97 -16.90
N GLY A 761 5.49 -30.39 -18.11
CA GLY A 761 4.68 -29.18 -18.30
C GLY A 761 5.34 -27.88 -17.81
N VAL A 762 6.61 -27.91 -17.42
CA VAL A 762 7.36 -26.77 -16.89
C VAL A 762 8.60 -26.50 -17.75
N LEU A 763 8.80 -25.25 -18.13
CA LEU A 763 10.06 -24.81 -18.73
C LEU A 763 11.01 -24.34 -17.63
N LYS A 764 12.22 -24.91 -17.58
CA LYS A 764 13.30 -24.46 -16.68
C LYS A 764 14.35 -23.69 -17.46
N LEU A 765 14.71 -22.51 -16.98
CA LEU A 765 15.76 -21.66 -17.55
C LEU A 765 16.84 -21.42 -16.51
N ASN A 766 18.05 -21.92 -16.78
CA ASN A 766 19.21 -21.65 -15.95
C ASN A 766 19.60 -20.17 -16.05
N LYS A 767 20.11 -19.58 -14.98
CA LYS A 767 20.60 -18.18 -14.92
C LYS A 767 21.57 -17.78 -16.04
N ASN A 768 22.30 -18.74 -16.63
CA ASN A 768 23.24 -18.48 -17.71
C ASN A 768 22.57 -18.39 -19.09
N VAL A 769 21.32 -18.83 -19.25
CA VAL A 769 20.54 -18.75 -20.50
C VAL A 769 19.96 -17.36 -20.72
N ALA A 770 19.79 -16.60 -19.66
CA ALA A 770 19.22 -15.26 -19.67
C ALA A 770 20.31 -14.17 -19.88
N LYS A 771 21.17 -14.32 -20.90
CA LYS A 771 22.15 -13.30 -21.30
C LYS A 771 21.75 -12.64 -22.61
N GLY A 772 21.71 -11.29 -22.59
CA GLY A 772 21.21 -10.48 -23.70
C GLY A 772 19.67 -10.48 -23.77
N ASP A 773 19.10 -9.86 -24.78
CA ASP A 773 17.65 -9.86 -24.98
C ASP A 773 17.16 -11.29 -25.28
N VAL A 774 16.45 -11.89 -24.35
CA VAL A 774 15.97 -13.26 -24.44
C VAL A 774 14.49 -13.28 -24.78
N THR A 775 14.12 -13.88 -25.90
CA THR A 775 12.73 -14.17 -26.26
C THR A 775 12.43 -15.66 -26.07
N VAL A 776 11.51 -15.96 -25.19
CA VAL A 776 10.96 -17.29 -24.95
C VAL A 776 9.58 -17.38 -25.61
N VAL A 777 9.33 -18.45 -26.33
CA VAL A 777 8.00 -18.74 -26.92
C VAL A 777 7.51 -20.06 -26.37
N LEU A 778 6.30 -20.06 -25.81
CA LEU A 778 5.65 -21.22 -25.19
C LEU A 778 4.37 -21.56 -25.91
N ASP A 779 4.20 -22.86 -26.21
CA ASP A 779 2.91 -23.46 -26.55
C ASP A 779 2.36 -24.15 -25.30
N LEU A 780 1.09 -23.90 -24.97
CA LEU A 780 0.43 -24.42 -23.78
C LEU A 780 -0.68 -25.41 -24.15
N SER A 781 -0.96 -26.34 -23.24
CA SER A 781 -2.16 -27.16 -23.23
C SER A 781 -2.77 -27.23 -21.83
N PHE A 782 -3.97 -27.78 -21.73
CA PHE A 782 -4.68 -28.04 -20.47
C PHE A 782 -4.58 -29.52 -20.07
#